data_d96ae33da69327f1a7e5f6ad80ae75d5
#
_entry.id   d96ae33da69327f1a7e5f6ad80ae75d5
#
_cell.length_a   1.000
_cell.length_b   1.000
_cell.length_c   1.000
_cell.angle_alpha   90.00
_cell.angle_beta   90.00
_cell.angle_gamma   90.00
#
_symmetry.space_group_name_H-M   'P 1'
#
loop_
_entity.id
_entity.type
_entity.pdbx_description
1 polymer ?
#
loop_
_entity_poly.entity_id
_entity_poly.type
_entity_poly.pdbx_seq_one_letter_code
_entity_poly.pdbx_strand_id
1 'polypeptide(L)'
;MSWGLSTPAWLAGLGFLIPLVWLYLRTRRRPPAHVSSLLLWRAVAEPVVQKRRPRLPLLFFVQALLIAAGALALAQPFARRQLPPGPAKDAVIVLDVSASMQASEQGSTRFALARDAARQRAEELARAGRRLTVIAAGQQPQVLGTDLDEGRAAALIAALEPRDTGGNLTAAAELAVAQAGHQGSIDVFTDASAEGLVLSRDARALATVHRFGSGGSNVALAGVRVVASPFDAPGRTRVVVTARNHSAETRTVDIRVAPLGAPADAKEAAVRSLTLGPGATDVVSIDGLAWTGPFQATLAPADDLPLDDTLYGVLPAPAPLQILLLSEDEALQRALENLGRHLGNVSVRTLVPAQYQPEVAESVTVFDRFTPAVPPKGNALYLAPPRGNGDVTVAGGTVRARFAEQREHPLTYGLANAHTLLGDETVVLAPSATMRPVLLGRADGRELPLVLAGDVGGRRVVATAFPLRAADLRSADSLPTLMFTIGLLRWLAPAPDDAPLTRLAGERLRAGFPDATPIARLEGPGGARDLGPSDEVVLERAGVYTATVRGETRQLLVSFVDPTESDIARPAPVAQQPAPVPTAEPSSSRVWQELPYTREVLLVVLAAMVLEWLVVATSGRRRRLPAAAASAAAAAGQDTR
;
A
#
# COMPACT_ATOMS: atom_id res chain seq x y z
N MET A 1 35.59 -17.60 20.03
CA MET A 1 34.93 -17.04 18.83
C MET A 1 34.56 -18.20 17.93
N SER A 2 33.29 -18.34 17.59
CA SER A 2 32.83 -19.28 16.55
C SER A 2 32.37 -18.49 15.33
N TRP A 3 32.70 -18.99 14.14
CA TRP A 3 32.30 -18.36 12.89
C TRP A 3 31.08 -19.05 12.33
N GLY A 4 30.21 -18.31 11.69
CA GLY A 4 29.01 -18.82 11.03
C GLY A 4 28.69 -18.06 9.75
N LEU A 5 27.75 -18.58 8.98
CA LEU A 5 27.23 -17.98 7.77
C LEU A 5 25.71 -17.90 7.89
N SER A 6 25.12 -16.73 7.69
CA SER A 6 23.68 -16.54 7.78
C SER A 6 22.94 -17.20 6.60
N THR A 7 23.54 -17.18 5.41
CA THR A 7 22.96 -17.72 4.17
C THR A 7 23.97 -18.60 3.44
N PRO A 8 24.28 -19.81 3.96
CA PRO A 8 25.35 -20.67 3.41
C PRO A 8 25.08 -21.18 1.99
N ALA A 9 23.83 -21.17 1.54
CA ALA A 9 23.46 -21.59 0.19
C ALA A 9 24.18 -20.77 -0.92
N TRP A 10 24.55 -19.51 -0.64
CA TRP A 10 25.27 -18.68 -1.59
C TRP A 10 26.72 -19.11 -1.85
N LEU A 11 27.28 -20.01 -1.03
CA LEU A 11 28.57 -20.64 -1.35
C LEU A 11 28.52 -21.49 -2.62
N ALA A 12 27.32 -21.90 -3.08
CA ALA A 12 27.16 -22.53 -4.39
C ALA A 12 27.67 -21.63 -5.54
N GLY A 13 27.74 -20.30 -5.32
CA GLY A 13 28.39 -19.34 -6.24
C GLY A 13 29.87 -19.63 -6.52
N LEU A 14 30.56 -20.37 -5.65
CA LEU A 14 31.91 -20.88 -5.95
C LEU A 14 31.97 -21.83 -7.15
N GLY A 15 30.83 -22.41 -7.54
CA GLY A 15 30.69 -23.20 -8.76
C GLY A 15 31.07 -22.41 -10.04
N PHE A 16 30.98 -21.08 -10.03
CA PHE A 16 31.45 -20.24 -11.14
C PHE A 16 32.97 -20.26 -11.35
N LEU A 17 33.75 -20.81 -10.40
CA LEU A 17 35.17 -21.06 -10.61
C LEU A 17 35.42 -22.14 -11.68
N ILE A 18 34.51 -23.09 -11.82
CA ILE A 18 34.65 -24.20 -12.82
C ILE A 18 34.69 -23.64 -14.24
N PRO A 19 33.70 -22.86 -14.71
CA PRO A 19 33.78 -22.26 -16.04
C PRO A 19 34.94 -21.27 -16.19
N LEU A 20 35.33 -20.56 -15.11
CA LEU A 20 36.51 -19.68 -15.15
C LEU A 20 37.79 -20.49 -15.43
N VAL A 21 38.04 -21.58 -14.70
CA VAL A 21 39.18 -22.49 -14.91
C VAL A 21 39.15 -23.06 -16.33
N TRP A 22 37.99 -23.54 -16.78
CA TRP A 22 37.82 -24.07 -18.11
C TRP A 22 38.16 -23.03 -19.20
N LEU A 23 37.72 -21.78 -19.02
CA LEU A 23 37.99 -20.68 -19.95
C LEU A 23 39.50 -20.41 -20.09
N TYR A 24 40.24 -20.43 -18.97
CA TYR A 24 41.68 -20.16 -18.97
C TYR A 24 42.54 -21.36 -19.39
N LEU A 25 42.05 -22.56 -19.19
CA LEU A 25 42.73 -23.80 -19.67
C LEU A 25 42.43 -24.07 -21.16
N ARG A 26 41.39 -23.46 -21.75
CA ARG A 26 41.04 -23.62 -23.13
C ARG A 26 42.08 -22.98 -24.03
N THR A 27 42.97 -23.81 -24.63
CA THR A 27 43.97 -23.34 -25.59
C THR A 27 43.28 -22.84 -26.85
N ARG A 28 43.49 -21.57 -27.22
CA ARG A 28 43.04 -21.07 -28.53
C ARG A 28 43.86 -21.74 -29.61
N ARG A 29 43.23 -22.57 -30.43
CA ARG A 29 43.84 -23.03 -31.70
C ARG A 29 44.04 -21.79 -32.56
N ARG A 30 45.30 -21.53 -32.95
CA ARG A 30 45.60 -20.49 -33.95
C ARG A 30 45.07 -20.98 -35.29
N PRO A 31 44.45 -20.11 -36.12
CA PRO A 31 44.08 -20.47 -37.47
C PRO A 31 45.34 -20.85 -38.23
N PRO A 32 45.29 -21.84 -39.18
CA PRO A 32 46.39 -22.20 -40.01
C PRO A 32 46.80 -20.99 -40.85
N ALA A 33 48.08 -20.63 -40.84
CA ALA A 33 48.62 -19.61 -41.70
C ALA A 33 49.11 -20.29 -43.02
N HIS A 34 48.57 -19.83 -44.14
CA HIS A 34 49.00 -20.26 -45.42
C HIS A 34 50.34 -19.59 -45.73
N VAL A 35 51.38 -20.38 -45.90
CA VAL A 35 52.75 -19.94 -46.35
C VAL A 35 53.03 -20.43 -47.76
N SER A 36 53.57 -19.58 -48.60
CA SER A 36 53.76 -19.82 -50.03
C SER A 36 54.88 -20.84 -50.37
N SER A 37 55.72 -21.23 -49.41
CA SER A 37 56.75 -22.27 -49.63
C SER A 37 57.12 -22.95 -48.30
N LEU A 38 57.17 -24.29 -48.30
CA LEU A 38 57.57 -25.13 -47.17
C LEU A 38 59.05 -25.51 -47.17
N LEU A 39 59.81 -25.18 -48.26
CA LEU A 39 61.19 -25.63 -48.44
C LEU A 39 62.16 -25.11 -47.35
N LEU A 40 62.03 -23.85 -46.97
CA LEU A 40 62.85 -23.26 -45.92
C LEU A 40 62.46 -23.74 -44.52
N TRP A 41 61.22 -24.09 -44.29
CA TRP A 41 60.71 -24.56 -42.97
C TRP A 41 61.09 -26.02 -42.70
N ARG A 42 61.32 -26.85 -43.75
CA ARG A 42 61.81 -28.24 -43.61
C ARG A 42 63.25 -28.32 -43.12
N ALA A 43 64.07 -27.30 -43.39
CA ALA A 43 65.48 -27.26 -42.98
C ALA A 43 65.64 -26.81 -41.50
N VAL A 44 64.63 -26.19 -40.91
CA VAL A 44 64.68 -25.63 -39.54
C VAL A 44 63.81 -26.41 -38.55
N ALA A 45 63.04 -27.40 -39.00
CA ALA A 45 62.12 -28.12 -38.14
C ALA A 45 62.82 -29.24 -37.35
N GLU A 46 63.51 -28.85 -36.29
CA GLU A 46 63.65 -29.74 -35.16
C GLU A 46 62.30 -29.73 -34.36
N PRO A 47 61.72 -30.90 -34.04
CA PRO A 47 60.49 -30.96 -33.30
C PRO A 47 60.77 -30.62 -31.84
N VAL A 48 60.82 -29.32 -31.52
CA VAL A 48 60.83 -28.88 -30.14
C VAL A 48 59.42 -29.04 -29.56
N VAL A 49 59.12 -30.22 -29.07
CA VAL A 49 57.93 -30.46 -28.25
C VAL A 49 58.14 -29.78 -26.91
N GLN A 50 58.03 -28.47 -26.87
CA GLN A 50 57.92 -27.75 -25.60
C GLN A 50 56.56 -28.06 -24.98
N LYS A 51 56.47 -28.95 -24.00
CA LYS A 51 55.37 -29.05 -23.05
C LYS A 51 55.26 -27.74 -22.30
N ARG A 52 54.54 -26.75 -22.88
CA ARG A 52 54.24 -25.50 -22.17
C ARG A 52 53.30 -25.85 -21.02
N ARG A 53 53.80 -25.78 -19.78
CA ARG A 53 52.97 -25.80 -18.61
C ARG A 53 52.05 -24.58 -18.68
N PRO A 54 50.72 -24.75 -18.50
CA PRO A 54 49.81 -23.62 -18.51
C PRO A 54 50.19 -22.66 -17.36
N ARG A 55 50.67 -21.49 -17.70
CA ARG A 55 50.92 -20.41 -16.72
C ARG A 55 49.63 -19.63 -16.63
N LEU A 56 48.93 -19.75 -15.50
CA LEU A 56 47.76 -18.95 -15.24
C LEU A 56 48.17 -17.48 -15.04
N PRO A 57 47.59 -16.54 -15.80
CA PRO A 57 47.94 -15.12 -15.66
C PRO A 57 47.41 -14.55 -14.31
N LEU A 58 48.02 -13.47 -13.85
CA LEU A 58 47.60 -12.78 -12.62
C LEU A 58 46.09 -12.47 -12.64
N LEU A 59 45.55 -12.11 -13.79
CA LEU A 59 44.13 -11.82 -14.00
C LEU A 59 43.22 -12.98 -13.57
N PHE A 60 43.63 -14.24 -13.82
CA PHE A 60 42.90 -15.40 -13.36
C PHE A 60 42.71 -15.43 -11.84
N PHE A 61 43.79 -15.14 -11.08
CA PHE A 61 43.75 -15.16 -9.63
C PHE A 61 42.89 -14.02 -9.07
N VAL A 62 42.93 -12.85 -9.73
CA VAL A 62 42.09 -11.70 -9.32
C VAL A 62 40.61 -12.03 -9.56
N GLN A 63 40.27 -12.62 -10.71
CA GLN A 63 38.88 -13.02 -11.01
C GLN A 63 38.39 -14.16 -10.10
N ALA A 64 39.26 -15.12 -9.81
CA ALA A 64 38.92 -16.20 -8.87
C ALA A 64 38.68 -15.66 -7.46
N LEU A 65 39.52 -14.69 -7.01
CA LEU A 65 39.33 -14.00 -5.74
C LEU A 65 38.01 -13.23 -5.71
N LEU A 66 37.67 -12.57 -6.82
CA LEU A 66 36.43 -11.78 -6.92
C LEU A 66 35.18 -12.65 -6.82
N ILE A 67 35.17 -13.82 -7.49
CA ILE A 67 34.08 -14.81 -7.37
C ILE A 67 34.00 -15.34 -5.94
N ALA A 68 35.13 -15.72 -5.33
CA ALA A 68 35.17 -16.27 -3.99
C ALA A 68 34.72 -15.25 -2.93
N ALA A 69 35.21 -14.02 -3.00
CA ALA A 69 34.86 -12.95 -2.09
C ALA A 69 33.38 -12.53 -2.27
N GLY A 70 32.88 -12.51 -3.51
CA GLY A 70 31.46 -12.23 -3.82
C GLY A 70 30.54 -13.30 -3.24
N ALA A 71 30.86 -14.58 -3.42
CA ALA A 71 30.11 -15.68 -2.83
C ALA A 71 30.11 -15.64 -1.30
N LEU A 72 31.25 -15.26 -0.70
CA LEU A 72 31.38 -15.11 0.75
C LEU A 72 30.61 -13.89 1.26
N ALA A 73 30.61 -12.76 0.54
CA ALA A 73 29.80 -11.59 0.90
C ALA A 73 28.31 -11.90 0.93
N LEU A 74 27.82 -12.61 -0.08
CA LEU A 74 26.42 -13.07 -0.16
C LEU A 74 26.07 -14.11 0.90
N ALA A 75 27.05 -14.91 1.35
CA ALA A 75 26.88 -15.88 2.44
C ALA A 75 26.78 -15.21 3.82
N GLN A 76 27.02 -13.89 3.92
CA GLN A 76 26.91 -13.07 5.13
C GLN A 76 27.65 -13.67 6.33
N PRO A 77 29.00 -13.64 6.34
CA PRO A 77 29.79 -14.19 7.43
C PRO A 77 29.60 -13.37 8.70
N PHE A 78 29.46 -14.05 9.83
CA PHE A 78 29.42 -13.45 11.14
C PHE A 78 30.31 -14.21 12.13
N ALA A 79 30.86 -13.48 13.10
CA ALA A 79 31.56 -14.08 14.23
C ALA A 79 30.70 -13.95 15.49
N ARG A 80 30.62 -15.06 16.28
CA ARG A 80 30.00 -15.05 17.60
C ARG A 80 31.07 -14.78 18.65
N ARG A 81 30.91 -13.70 19.38
CA ARG A 81 31.73 -13.35 20.53
C ARG A 81 30.92 -13.56 21.81
N GLN A 82 31.50 -14.27 22.77
CA GLN A 82 30.96 -14.29 24.12
C GLN A 82 31.21 -12.94 24.79
N LEU A 83 30.14 -12.32 25.24
CA LEU A 83 30.27 -11.15 26.13
C LEU A 83 30.38 -11.66 27.58
N PRO A 84 31.29 -11.06 28.38
CA PRO A 84 31.27 -11.34 29.81
C PRO A 84 29.92 -10.93 30.39
N PRO A 85 29.34 -11.71 31.32
CA PRO A 85 28.12 -11.31 32.00
C PRO A 85 28.35 -10.02 32.77
N GLY A 86 27.86 -8.92 32.27
CA GLY A 86 27.75 -7.65 32.97
C GLY A 86 26.48 -7.59 33.80
N PRO A 87 26.38 -6.76 34.82
CA PRO A 87 25.11 -6.58 35.50
C PRO A 87 24.04 -6.10 34.48
N ALA A 88 22.94 -6.84 34.39
CA ALA A 88 21.83 -6.47 33.53
C ALA A 88 21.26 -5.13 34.01
N LYS A 89 21.54 -4.04 33.26
CA LYS A 89 21.23 -2.68 33.70
C LYS A 89 19.93 -2.14 33.11
N ASP A 90 19.51 -2.63 31.97
CA ASP A 90 18.39 -2.08 31.21
C ASP A 90 17.22 -3.06 31.14
N ALA A 91 16.01 -2.58 31.38
CA ALA A 91 14.79 -3.33 31.25
C ALA A 91 13.79 -2.54 30.40
N VAL A 92 13.19 -3.21 29.41
CA VAL A 92 12.24 -2.56 28.50
C VAL A 92 10.85 -3.13 28.75
N ILE A 93 9.90 -2.25 28.97
CA ILE A 93 8.49 -2.57 29.07
C ILE A 93 7.82 -2.17 27.78
N VAL A 94 7.22 -3.15 27.10
CA VAL A 94 6.44 -2.96 25.89
C VAL A 94 4.98 -3.19 26.26
N LEU A 95 4.15 -2.14 26.13
CA LEU A 95 2.72 -2.23 26.36
C LEU A 95 1.97 -2.11 25.04
N ASP A 96 1.18 -3.12 24.75
CA ASP A 96 0.30 -3.15 23.60
C ASP A 96 -0.85 -2.17 23.80
N VAL A 97 -1.01 -1.28 22.83
CA VAL A 97 -2.06 -0.25 22.81
C VAL A 97 -3.04 -0.45 21.64
N SER A 98 -3.07 -1.66 21.05
CA SER A 98 -3.94 -1.99 19.94
C SER A 98 -5.42 -2.04 20.32
N ALA A 99 -6.29 -2.08 19.32
CA ALA A 99 -7.73 -2.05 19.46
C ALA A 99 -8.28 -3.25 20.25
N SER A 100 -7.77 -4.46 20.02
CA SER A 100 -8.17 -5.69 20.72
C SER A 100 -7.96 -5.64 22.24
N MET A 101 -6.99 -4.81 22.69
CA MET A 101 -6.73 -4.58 24.11
C MET A 101 -7.88 -3.83 24.82
N GLN A 102 -8.82 -3.25 24.07
CA GLN A 102 -10.02 -2.63 24.64
C GLN A 102 -11.13 -3.64 24.96
N ALA A 103 -10.96 -4.90 24.55
CA ALA A 103 -11.94 -5.94 24.85
C ALA A 103 -12.20 -6.07 26.35
N SER A 104 -13.48 -6.22 26.69
CA SER A 104 -13.96 -6.39 28.07
C SER A 104 -13.59 -7.76 28.61
N GLU A 105 -13.07 -7.79 29.82
CA GLU A 105 -12.72 -9.01 30.50
C GLU A 105 -12.86 -8.83 32.03
N GLN A 106 -13.62 -9.72 32.68
CA GLN A 106 -13.79 -9.75 34.13
C GLN A 106 -14.20 -8.40 34.79
N GLY A 107 -14.98 -7.60 34.05
CA GLY A 107 -15.45 -6.27 34.53
C GLY A 107 -14.43 -5.14 34.32
N SER A 108 -13.35 -5.39 33.58
CA SER A 108 -12.35 -4.40 33.16
C SER A 108 -12.04 -4.57 31.67
N THR A 109 -11.07 -3.85 31.15
CA THR A 109 -10.54 -4.07 29.80
C THR A 109 -9.20 -4.80 29.89
N ARG A 110 -8.84 -5.59 28.85
CA ARG A 110 -7.52 -6.23 28.76
C ARG A 110 -6.41 -5.20 28.93
N PHE A 111 -6.59 -4.02 28.34
CA PHE A 111 -5.63 -2.93 28.46
C PHE A 111 -5.46 -2.45 29.90
N ALA A 112 -6.53 -2.28 30.66
CA ALA A 112 -6.43 -1.85 32.06
C ALA A 112 -5.68 -2.88 32.90
N LEU A 113 -5.97 -4.16 32.71
CA LEU A 113 -5.26 -5.27 33.39
C LEU A 113 -3.78 -5.31 33.00
N ALA A 114 -3.48 -5.18 31.71
CA ALA A 114 -2.10 -5.15 31.19
C ALA A 114 -1.32 -3.93 31.70
N ARG A 115 -1.94 -2.75 31.73
CA ARG A 115 -1.35 -1.52 32.24
C ARG A 115 -1.01 -1.61 33.72
N ASP A 116 -1.91 -2.15 34.51
CA ASP A 116 -1.68 -2.33 35.97
C ASP A 116 -0.54 -3.34 36.21
N ALA A 117 -0.52 -4.46 35.49
CA ALA A 117 0.56 -5.42 35.56
C ALA A 117 1.91 -4.84 35.07
N ALA A 118 1.91 -4.06 33.98
CA ALA A 118 3.11 -3.38 33.49
C ALA A 118 3.65 -2.37 34.49
N ARG A 119 2.77 -1.64 35.19
CA ARG A 119 3.16 -0.72 36.26
C ARG A 119 3.80 -1.47 37.43
N GLN A 120 3.16 -2.54 37.91
CA GLN A 120 3.71 -3.39 38.99
C GLN A 120 5.09 -3.95 38.59
N ARG A 121 5.23 -4.43 37.35
CA ARG A 121 6.49 -4.93 36.84
C ARG A 121 7.57 -3.83 36.77
N ALA A 122 7.23 -2.62 36.37
CA ALA A 122 8.12 -1.48 36.39
C ALA A 122 8.66 -1.20 37.80
N GLU A 123 7.79 -1.24 38.81
CA GLU A 123 8.19 -1.08 40.23
C GLU A 123 9.16 -2.18 40.69
N GLU A 124 8.92 -3.44 40.33
CA GLU A 124 9.79 -4.58 40.66
C GLU A 124 11.19 -4.41 40.03
N LEU A 125 11.23 -4.06 38.76
CA LEU A 125 12.47 -3.86 38.01
C LEU A 125 13.27 -2.66 38.52
N ALA A 126 12.60 -1.57 38.86
CA ALA A 126 13.24 -0.38 39.44
C ALA A 126 13.83 -0.67 40.83
N ARG A 127 13.09 -1.41 41.70
CA ARG A 127 13.61 -1.86 43.00
C ARG A 127 14.83 -2.78 42.86
N ALA A 128 14.91 -3.54 41.74
CA ALA A 128 16.10 -4.34 41.40
C ALA A 128 17.27 -3.50 40.83
N GLY A 129 17.15 -2.17 40.81
CA GLY A 129 18.16 -1.23 40.33
C GLY A 129 18.34 -1.19 38.83
N ARG A 130 17.32 -1.61 38.06
CA ARG A 130 17.34 -1.55 36.60
C ARG A 130 16.87 -0.20 36.10
N ARG A 131 17.43 0.25 34.99
CA ARG A 131 16.95 1.41 34.23
C ARG A 131 15.81 0.97 33.31
N LEU A 132 14.76 1.76 33.24
CA LEU A 132 13.55 1.41 32.54
C LEU A 132 13.43 2.19 31.23
N THR A 133 13.03 1.48 30.18
CA THR A 133 12.53 2.06 28.93
C THR A 133 11.09 1.61 28.73
N VAL A 134 10.21 2.53 28.36
CA VAL A 134 8.80 2.24 28.08
C VAL A 134 8.51 2.47 26.61
N ILE A 135 7.89 1.46 25.98
CA ILE A 135 7.51 1.47 24.57
C ILE A 135 6.00 1.20 24.47
N ALA A 136 5.29 2.03 23.73
CA ALA A 136 3.92 1.78 23.32
C ALA A 136 3.92 1.05 21.97
N ALA A 137 3.29 -0.14 21.92
CA ALA A 137 3.19 -0.96 20.72
C ALA A 137 1.84 -0.72 20.02
N GLY A 138 1.74 0.39 19.29
CA GLY A 138 0.64 0.66 18.36
C GLY A 138 1.01 0.29 16.92
N GLN A 139 0.26 0.79 15.95
CA GLN A 139 0.55 0.63 14.52
C GLN A 139 1.98 1.06 14.16
N GLN A 140 2.44 2.14 14.79
CA GLN A 140 3.84 2.56 14.81
C GLN A 140 4.32 2.51 16.25
N PRO A 141 5.26 1.62 16.60
CA PRO A 141 5.83 1.57 17.94
C PRO A 141 6.56 2.86 18.31
N GLN A 142 6.37 3.31 19.53
CA GLN A 142 6.93 4.56 20.01
C GLN A 142 7.65 4.38 21.34
N VAL A 143 8.91 4.81 21.41
CA VAL A 143 9.63 4.94 22.68
C VAL A 143 9.13 6.16 23.40
N LEU A 144 8.52 5.98 24.57
CA LEU A 144 7.96 7.06 25.39
C LEU A 144 8.99 7.69 26.29
N GLY A 145 9.99 6.91 26.71
CA GLY A 145 11.08 7.39 27.51
C GLY A 145 12.13 6.30 27.74
N THR A 146 13.36 6.72 27.94
CA THR A 146 14.51 5.88 28.23
C THR A 146 15.17 6.34 29.52
N ASP A 147 15.91 5.46 30.18
CA ASP A 147 16.63 5.77 31.44
C ASP A 147 15.70 6.31 32.55
N LEU A 148 14.52 5.70 32.66
CA LEU A 148 13.46 6.15 33.56
C LEU A 148 13.68 5.58 34.98
N ASP A 149 13.38 6.40 35.97
CA ASP A 149 13.15 5.97 37.35
C ASP A 149 11.75 5.38 37.54
N GLU A 150 11.47 4.78 38.72
CA GLU A 150 10.19 4.15 39.05
C GLU A 150 9.01 5.12 38.84
N GLY A 151 9.10 6.34 39.37
CA GLY A 151 8.00 7.32 39.34
C GLY A 151 7.66 7.78 37.92
N ARG A 152 8.68 8.04 37.10
CA ARG A 152 8.47 8.47 35.70
C ARG A 152 7.96 7.33 34.83
N ALA A 153 8.47 6.12 34.99
CA ALA A 153 7.99 4.96 34.26
C ALA A 153 6.52 4.67 34.61
N ALA A 154 6.17 4.66 35.89
CA ALA A 154 4.80 4.48 36.36
C ALA A 154 3.86 5.56 35.83
N ALA A 155 4.28 6.83 35.82
CA ALA A 155 3.49 7.94 35.29
C ALA A 155 3.24 7.82 33.78
N LEU A 156 4.27 7.44 33.00
CA LEU A 156 4.13 7.22 31.54
C LEU A 156 3.18 6.05 31.25
N ILE A 157 3.34 4.91 31.96
CA ILE A 157 2.46 3.75 31.79
C ILE A 157 1.01 4.10 32.17
N ALA A 158 0.81 4.86 33.25
CA ALA A 158 -0.53 5.27 33.69
C ALA A 158 -1.21 6.24 32.72
N ALA A 159 -0.44 7.07 32.01
CA ALA A 159 -0.94 8.02 31.01
C ALA A 159 -1.25 7.39 29.65
N LEU A 160 -0.85 6.12 29.43
CA LEU A 160 -1.15 5.42 28.19
C LEU A 160 -2.63 5.09 28.08
N GLU A 161 -3.14 5.28 26.89
CA GLU A 161 -4.48 4.90 26.47
C GLU A 161 -4.42 3.95 25.28
N PRO A 162 -5.35 2.99 25.15
CA PRO A 162 -5.44 2.13 23.97
C PRO A 162 -5.83 2.98 22.75
N ARG A 163 -5.48 2.53 21.55
CA ARG A 163 -5.78 3.18 20.27
C ARG A 163 -6.74 2.32 19.48
N ASP A 164 -7.53 2.96 18.62
CA ASP A 164 -8.48 2.24 17.76
C ASP A 164 -7.79 1.81 16.45
N THR A 165 -6.60 1.26 16.56
CA THR A 165 -5.76 0.81 15.43
C THR A 165 -5.13 -0.53 15.74
N GLY A 166 -4.69 -1.24 14.70
CA GLY A 166 -3.92 -2.45 14.91
C GLY A 166 -2.56 -2.20 15.58
N GLY A 167 -2.03 -3.24 16.21
CA GLY A 167 -0.72 -3.25 16.85
C GLY A 167 0.38 -3.83 15.95
N ASN A 168 1.60 -3.30 16.04
CA ASN A 168 2.79 -3.89 15.41
C ASN A 168 3.78 -4.36 16.47
N LEU A 169 3.43 -5.45 17.14
CA LEU A 169 4.22 -6.03 18.22
C LEU A 169 5.60 -6.51 17.76
N THR A 170 5.71 -7.01 16.53
CA THR A 170 6.99 -7.43 15.95
C THR A 170 7.97 -6.27 15.88
N ALA A 171 7.54 -5.14 15.32
CA ALA A 171 8.40 -3.96 15.25
C ALA A 171 8.67 -3.36 16.64
N ALA A 172 7.70 -3.43 17.57
CA ALA A 172 7.90 -3.00 18.95
C ALA A 172 8.94 -3.85 19.68
N ALA A 173 8.92 -5.17 19.47
CA ALA A 173 9.89 -6.09 20.04
C ALA A 173 11.30 -5.88 19.47
N GLU A 174 11.44 -5.61 18.17
CA GLU A 174 12.72 -5.27 17.56
C GLU A 174 13.27 -3.95 18.10
N LEU A 175 12.42 -2.95 18.24
CA LEU A 175 12.77 -1.67 18.86
C LEU A 175 13.20 -1.88 20.33
N ALA A 176 12.52 -2.76 21.06
CA ALA A 176 12.86 -3.11 22.44
C ALA A 176 14.22 -3.80 22.54
N VAL A 177 14.56 -4.71 21.61
CA VAL A 177 15.90 -5.33 21.54
C VAL A 177 16.99 -4.28 21.33
N ALA A 178 16.76 -3.31 20.47
CA ALA A 178 17.70 -2.23 20.22
C ALA A 178 17.92 -1.37 21.48
N GLN A 179 16.89 -1.20 22.33
CA GLN A 179 16.97 -0.44 23.58
C GLN A 179 17.53 -1.28 24.74
N ALA A 180 17.16 -2.55 24.85
CA ALA A 180 17.61 -3.43 25.94
C ALA A 180 19.09 -3.83 25.83
N GLY A 181 19.64 -3.80 24.61
CA GLY A 181 20.97 -4.33 24.35
C GLY A 181 21.05 -5.84 24.59
N HIS A 182 22.29 -6.38 24.64
CA HIS A 182 22.49 -7.85 24.71
C HIS A 182 22.27 -8.48 26.09
N GLN A 183 22.09 -7.69 27.11
CA GLN A 183 21.99 -8.14 28.52
C GLN A 183 20.74 -7.61 29.24
N GLY A 184 19.89 -6.90 28.52
CA GLY A 184 18.62 -6.39 29.03
C GLY A 184 17.54 -7.46 29.14
N SER A 185 16.41 -7.10 29.73
CA SER A 185 15.18 -7.88 29.71
C SER A 185 14.08 -7.10 29.02
N ILE A 186 13.20 -7.80 28.33
CA ILE A 186 12.04 -7.21 27.67
C ILE A 186 10.79 -7.88 28.23
N ASP A 187 9.89 -7.10 28.81
CA ASP A 187 8.59 -7.56 29.28
C ASP A 187 7.53 -6.99 28.33
N VAL A 188 6.80 -7.88 27.61
CA VAL A 188 5.77 -7.51 26.62
C VAL A 188 4.38 -7.82 27.19
N PHE A 189 3.53 -6.82 27.28
CA PHE A 189 2.16 -6.92 27.80
C PHE A 189 1.18 -6.78 26.63
N THR A 190 0.48 -7.87 26.28
CA THR A 190 -0.35 -7.95 25.07
C THR A 190 -1.43 -9.02 25.23
N ASP A 191 -2.43 -9.02 24.37
CA ASP A 191 -3.38 -10.13 24.23
C ASP A 191 -2.98 -11.16 23.14
N ALA A 192 -1.96 -10.86 22.34
CA ALA A 192 -1.43 -11.76 21.32
C ALA A 192 -0.75 -12.98 21.94
N SER A 193 -0.81 -14.14 21.27
CA SER A 193 -0.08 -15.33 21.69
C SER A 193 1.41 -15.19 21.42
N ALA A 194 2.26 -15.72 22.30
CA ALA A 194 3.70 -15.77 22.08
C ALA A 194 4.08 -16.54 20.78
N GLU A 195 3.23 -17.47 20.36
CA GLU A 195 3.37 -18.23 19.11
C GLU A 195 2.98 -17.41 17.87
N GLY A 196 2.04 -16.47 18.02
CA GLY A 196 1.64 -15.53 16.96
C GLY A 196 2.62 -14.37 16.77
N LEU A 197 3.51 -14.15 17.74
CA LEU A 197 4.55 -13.13 17.65
C LEU A 197 5.73 -13.65 16.82
N VAL A 198 5.95 -13.08 15.65
CA VAL A 198 7.14 -13.35 14.84
C VAL A 198 8.31 -12.57 15.44
N LEU A 199 8.88 -13.09 16.51
CA LEU A 199 10.04 -12.48 17.17
C LEU A 199 11.34 -12.93 16.50
N SER A 200 12.28 -12.01 16.32
CA SER A 200 13.66 -12.33 15.98
C SER A 200 14.27 -13.24 17.07
N ARG A 201 15.36 -13.93 16.73
CA ARG A 201 16.02 -14.85 17.68
C ARG A 201 16.46 -14.14 18.97
N ASP A 202 16.94 -12.93 18.82
CA ASP A 202 17.43 -12.11 19.95
C ASP A 202 16.26 -11.60 20.79
N ALA A 203 15.18 -11.14 20.16
CA ALA A 203 13.96 -10.75 20.86
C ALA A 203 13.36 -11.93 21.66
N ARG A 204 13.31 -13.12 21.07
CA ARG A 204 12.81 -14.32 21.74
C ARG A 204 13.65 -14.75 22.94
N ALA A 205 14.95 -14.49 22.92
CA ALA A 205 15.86 -14.82 24.03
C ALA A 205 15.74 -13.86 25.21
N LEU A 206 15.31 -12.62 24.97
CA LEU A 206 15.25 -11.54 25.96
C LEU A 206 13.82 -11.22 26.42
N ALA A 207 12.78 -11.59 25.64
CA ALA A 207 11.41 -11.20 25.88
C ALA A 207 10.66 -12.22 26.76
N THR A 208 9.95 -11.70 27.74
CA THR A 208 8.89 -12.39 28.50
C THR A 208 7.56 -11.80 28.07
N VAL A 209 6.65 -12.63 27.56
CA VAL A 209 5.33 -12.18 27.11
C VAL A 209 4.32 -12.42 28.25
N HIS A 210 3.72 -11.33 28.72
CA HIS A 210 2.61 -11.33 29.67
C HIS A 210 1.33 -11.19 28.89
N ARG A 211 0.52 -12.24 28.91
CA ARG A 211 -0.69 -12.29 28.10
C ARG A 211 -1.93 -11.96 28.89
N PHE A 212 -2.80 -11.16 28.29
CA PHE A 212 -4.12 -10.77 28.81
C PHE A 212 -5.19 -11.23 27.82
N GLY A 213 -6.29 -11.71 28.31
CA GLY A 213 -7.37 -12.24 27.49
C GLY A 213 -7.49 -13.76 27.55
N SER A 214 -8.64 -14.22 28.03
CA SER A 214 -9.02 -15.64 28.14
C SER A 214 -9.90 -16.10 26.97
N GLY A 215 -10.15 -15.25 26.01
CA GLY A 215 -11.12 -15.40 24.94
C GLY A 215 -12.23 -14.38 25.09
N GLY A 216 -13.05 -14.23 24.08
CA GLY A 216 -14.18 -13.29 24.09
C GLY A 216 -15.19 -13.66 23.02
N SER A 217 -16.37 -13.06 23.11
CA SER A 217 -17.42 -13.20 22.10
C SER A 217 -17.57 -11.86 21.38
N ASN A 218 -17.34 -11.86 20.08
CA ASN A 218 -17.40 -10.65 19.27
C ASN A 218 -18.12 -10.86 17.95
N VAL A 219 -18.98 -9.93 17.57
CA VAL A 219 -19.58 -9.79 16.26
C VAL A 219 -19.26 -8.41 15.73
N ALA A 220 -18.34 -8.31 14.79
CA ALA A 220 -17.84 -7.07 14.24
C ALA A 220 -18.67 -6.59 13.04
N LEU A 221 -18.88 -5.29 12.94
CA LEU A 221 -19.25 -4.65 11.67
C LEU A 221 -18.00 -4.56 10.78
N ALA A 222 -17.96 -5.38 9.73
CA ALA A 222 -16.79 -5.50 8.86
C ALA A 222 -16.79 -4.50 7.68
N GLY A 223 -17.88 -3.77 7.49
CA GLY A 223 -17.96 -2.75 6.44
C GLY A 223 -19.35 -2.19 6.24
N VAL A 224 -19.40 -0.96 5.76
CA VAL A 224 -20.62 -0.28 5.35
C VAL A 224 -20.44 0.31 3.96
N ARG A 225 -21.42 0.11 3.10
CA ARG A 225 -21.40 0.66 1.74
C ARG A 225 -22.76 1.22 1.39
N VAL A 226 -22.77 2.42 0.85
CA VAL A 226 -23.97 3.06 0.31
C VAL A 226 -24.08 2.69 -1.16
N VAL A 227 -25.20 2.08 -1.52
CA VAL A 227 -25.55 1.73 -2.90
C VAL A 227 -26.76 2.54 -3.29
N ALA A 228 -26.56 3.47 -4.21
CA ALA A 228 -27.66 4.17 -4.82
C ALA A 228 -28.07 3.40 -6.09
N SER A 229 -29.29 2.88 -6.13
CA SER A 229 -29.84 2.27 -7.35
C SER A 229 -30.33 3.35 -8.30
N PRO A 230 -30.02 3.25 -9.60
CA PRO A 230 -30.58 4.16 -10.59
C PRO A 230 -32.11 3.99 -10.77
N PHE A 231 -32.66 2.87 -10.30
CA PHE A 231 -34.09 2.51 -10.42
C PHE A 231 -34.88 2.81 -9.15
N ASP A 232 -34.21 3.16 -8.04
CA ASP A 232 -34.92 3.57 -6.85
C ASP A 232 -35.55 4.94 -7.06
N ALA A 233 -36.73 5.13 -6.49
CA ALA A 233 -37.37 6.44 -6.49
C ALA A 233 -36.41 7.50 -5.90
N PRO A 234 -36.46 8.76 -6.39
CA PRO A 234 -35.60 9.83 -5.88
C PRO A 234 -35.59 9.87 -4.35
N GLY A 235 -34.40 9.84 -3.76
CA GLY A 235 -34.22 9.86 -2.29
C GLY A 235 -34.26 8.49 -1.60
N ARG A 236 -34.39 7.38 -2.30
CA ARG A 236 -34.25 6.04 -1.74
C ARG A 236 -32.85 5.50 -1.98
N THR A 237 -32.10 5.39 -0.92
CA THR A 237 -30.75 4.85 -0.94
C THR A 237 -30.71 3.55 -0.17
N ARG A 238 -29.91 2.62 -0.60
CA ARG A 238 -29.65 1.33 0.06
C ARG A 238 -28.34 1.40 0.82
N VAL A 239 -28.36 0.99 2.08
CA VAL A 239 -27.15 0.77 2.87
C VAL A 239 -26.90 -0.72 3.00
N VAL A 240 -25.74 -1.16 2.60
CA VAL A 240 -25.29 -2.55 2.70
C VAL A 240 -24.27 -2.61 3.83
N VAL A 241 -24.60 -3.39 4.87
CA VAL A 241 -23.74 -3.56 6.05
C VAL A 241 -23.25 -5.01 6.06
N THR A 242 -21.96 -5.19 6.21
CA THR A 242 -21.31 -6.50 6.37
C THR A 242 -21.01 -6.70 7.84
N ALA A 243 -21.41 -7.84 8.39
CA ALA A 243 -21.09 -8.24 9.76
C ALA A 243 -20.40 -9.59 9.79
N ARG A 244 -19.50 -9.80 10.74
CA ARG A 244 -18.75 -11.05 10.93
C ARG A 244 -18.81 -11.48 12.38
N ASN A 245 -19.15 -12.75 12.59
CA ASN A 245 -19.11 -13.37 13.91
C ASN A 245 -17.72 -14.00 14.14
N HIS A 246 -16.99 -13.48 15.11
CA HIS A 246 -15.70 -14.01 15.56
C HIS A 246 -15.82 -14.99 16.71
N SER A 247 -17.04 -15.18 17.27
CA SER A 247 -17.25 -16.12 18.37
C SER A 247 -17.40 -17.58 17.91
N ALA A 248 -17.25 -18.51 18.84
CA ALA A 248 -17.45 -19.95 18.61
C ALA A 248 -18.93 -20.38 18.59
N GLU A 249 -19.87 -19.47 18.87
CA GLU A 249 -21.29 -19.71 18.97
C GLU A 249 -22.06 -18.97 17.88
N THR A 250 -23.25 -19.46 17.56
CA THR A 250 -24.19 -18.72 16.69
C THR A 250 -24.72 -17.51 17.44
N ARG A 251 -24.65 -16.34 16.81
CA ARG A 251 -25.13 -15.07 17.36
C ARG A 251 -26.24 -14.47 16.50
N THR A 252 -27.26 -13.94 17.16
CA THR A 252 -28.29 -13.12 16.51
C THR A 252 -28.10 -11.69 16.98
N VAL A 253 -27.95 -10.79 16.03
CA VAL A 253 -27.67 -9.37 16.27
C VAL A 253 -28.62 -8.50 15.46
N ASP A 254 -28.93 -7.33 15.99
CA ASP A 254 -29.70 -6.30 15.31
C ASP A 254 -28.76 -5.22 14.78
N ILE A 255 -28.82 -4.99 13.49
CA ILE A 255 -28.08 -3.91 12.83
C ILE A 255 -29.03 -2.74 12.63
N ARG A 256 -28.73 -1.64 13.29
CA ARG A 256 -29.50 -0.39 13.24
C ARG A 256 -28.75 0.64 12.42
N VAL A 257 -29.38 1.20 11.40
CA VAL A 257 -28.87 2.34 10.62
C VAL A 257 -29.73 3.56 10.89
N ALA A 258 -29.13 4.63 11.35
CA ALA A 258 -29.83 5.86 11.73
C ALA A 258 -29.01 7.10 11.40
N PRO A 259 -29.64 8.29 11.23
CA PRO A 259 -28.90 9.55 11.14
C PRO A 259 -27.92 9.70 12.30
N LEU A 260 -26.79 10.34 12.05
CA LEU A 260 -25.78 10.57 13.08
C LEU A 260 -26.36 11.38 14.25
N GLY A 261 -26.16 10.87 15.48
CA GLY A 261 -26.71 11.50 16.69
C GLY A 261 -28.21 11.32 16.88
N ALA A 262 -28.88 10.53 16.07
CA ALA A 262 -30.31 10.23 16.27
C ALA A 262 -30.55 9.43 17.56
N PRO A 263 -31.61 9.74 18.33
CA PRO A 263 -31.93 8.99 19.54
C PRO A 263 -32.29 7.53 19.24
N ALA A 264 -32.26 6.68 20.25
CA ALA A 264 -32.47 5.24 20.09
C ALA A 264 -33.85 4.91 19.49
N ASP A 265 -34.87 5.72 19.77
CA ASP A 265 -36.26 5.60 19.34
C ASP A 265 -36.60 6.41 18.08
N ALA A 266 -35.56 6.92 17.36
CA ALA A 266 -35.78 7.70 16.15
C ALA A 266 -36.56 6.90 15.10
N LYS A 267 -37.61 7.51 14.58
CA LYS A 267 -38.49 6.91 13.54
C LYS A 267 -37.78 6.71 12.21
N GLU A 268 -36.74 7.47 11.98
CA GLU A 268 -35.90 7.41 10.78
C GLU A 268 -34.92 6.23 10.81
N ALA A 269 -34.76 5.59 11.98
CA ALA A 269 -33.87 4.44 12.11
C ALA A 269 -34.49 3.18 11.47
N ALA A 270 -33.67 2.48 10.73
CA ALA A 270 -34.02 1.17 10.19
C ALA A 270 -33.22 0.08 10.91
N VAL A 271 -33.90 -0.98 11.33
CA VAL A 271 -33.30 -2.12 12.02
C VAL A 271 -33.51 -3.40 11.24
N ARG A 272 -32.50 -4.25 11.18
CA ARG A 272 -32.54 -5.59 10.60
C ARG A 272 -31.82 -6.58 11.50
N SER A 273 -32.48 -7.69 11.79
CA SER A 273 -31.88 -8.79 12.54
C SER A 273 -31.11 -9.71 11.60
N LEU A 274 -29.95 -10.18 12.04
CA LEU A 274 -29.07 -11.07 11.32
C LEU A 274 -28.59 -12.18 12.25
N THR A 275 -28.67 -13.44 11.80
CA THR A 275 -28.16 -14.60 12.54
C THR A 275 -26.91 -15.13 11.88
N LEU A 276 -25.80 -15.11 12.61
CA LEU A 276 -24.49 -15.49 12.12
C LEU A 276 -23.97 -16.75 12.84
N GLY A 277 -23.68 -17.79 12.11
CA GLY A 277 -22.96 -18.96 12.63
C GLY A 277 -21.52 -18.62 13.04
N PRO A 278 -20.82 -19.53 13.73
CA PRO A 278 -19.42 -19.33 14.13
C PRO A 278 -18.53 -19.03 12.93
N GLY A 279 -17.74 -17.97 13.02
CA GLY A 279 -16.82 -17.53 11.96
C GLY A 279 -17.49 -17.02 10.68
N ALA A 280 -18.83 -17.01 10.62
CA ALA A 280 -19.58 -16.60 9.43
C ALA A 280 -19.50 -15.09 9.20
N THR A 281 -19.47 -14.73 7.93
CA THR A 281 -19.63 -13.35 7.47
C THR A 281 -20.89 -13.30 6.62
N ASP A 282 -21.76 -12.34 6.87
CA ASP A 282 -22.98 -12.15 6.09
C ASP A 282 -23.26 -10.65 5.89
N VAL A 283 -24.17 -10.38 4.96
CA VAL A 283 -24.46 -9.04 4.49
C VAL A 283 -25.94 -8.75 4.63
N VAL A 284 -26.27 -7.64 5.26
CA VAL A 284 -27.64 -7.15 5.35
C VAL A 284 -27.84 -5.91 4.49
N SER A 285 -28.95 -5.90 3.75
CA SER A 285 -29.35 -4.74 2.95
C SER A 285 -30.49 -3.99 3.65
N ILE A 286 -30.30 -2.69 3.83
CA ILE A 286 -31.27 -1.79 4.43
C ILE A 286 -31.72 -0.79 3.37
N ASP A 287 -32.97 -0.93 2.96
CA ASP A 287 -33.58 -0.16 1.89
C ASP A 287 -34.57 0.86 2.44
N GLY A 288 -34.96 1.83 1.61
CA GLY A 288 -36.06 2.75 1.90
C GLY A 288 -35.69 3.87 2.87
N LEU A 289 -34.41 4.20 3.01
CA LEU A 289 -33.97 5.33 3.81
C LEU A 289 -34.37 6.64 3.10
N ALA A 290 -35.19 7.44 3.78
CA ALA A 290 -35.77 8.68 3.22
C ALA A 290 -35.04 9.97 3.64
N TRP A 291 -33.90 9.84 4.29
CA TRP A 291 -33.08 10.95 4.77
C TRP A 291 -31.70 10.94 4.10
N THR A 292 -30.94 12.00 4.27
CA THR A 292 -29.62 12.18 3.70
C THR A 292 -28.64 12.74 4.75
N GLY A 293 -27.35 12.68 4.45
CA GLY A 293 -26.32 13.16 5.36
C GLY A 293 -25.60 12.05 6.11
N PRO A 294 -24.82 12.40 7.15
CA PRO A 294 -24.04 11.45 7.92
C PRO A 294 -24.93 10.47 8.71
N PHE A 295 -24.50 9.23 8.79
CA PHE A 295 -25.20 8.19 9.53
C PHE A 295 -24.26 7.31 10.32
N GLN A 296 -24.81 6.58 11.26
CA GLN A 296 -24.16 5.50 11.98
C GLN A 296 -24.92 4.19 11.78
N ALA A 297 -24.16 3.12 11.54
CA ALA A 297 -24.62 1.75 11.63
C ALA A 297 -24.15 1.20 12.98
N THR A 298 -25.06 0.70 13.80
CA THR A 298 -24.75 0.18 15.14
C THR A 298 -25.26 -1.24 15.28
N LEU A 299 -24.52 -2.04 16.05
CA LEU A 299 -24.84 -3.43 16.36
C LEU A 299 -25.38 -3.56 17.78
N ALA A 300 -26.36 -4.40 17.99
CA ALA A 300 -26.94 -4.70 19.30
C ALA A 300 -27.31 -6.20 19.40
N PRO A 301 -27.22 -6.82 20.59
CA PRO A 301 -26.67 -6.24 21.81
C PRO A 301 -25.16 -6.00 21.71
N ALA A 302 -24.63 -5.07 22.50
CA ALA A 302 -23.19 -4.87 22.61
C ALA A 302 -22.51 -6.15 23.13
N ASP A 303 -21.30 -6.38 22.69
CA ASP A 303 -20.50 -7.55 23.06
C ASP A 303 -19.20 -7.18 23.80
N ASP A 304 -18.17 -8.04 23.75
CA ASP A 304 -16.95 -7.82 24.49
C ASP A 304 -16.02 -6.78 23.88
N LEU A 305 -16.24 -6.35 22.60
CA LEU A 305 -15.47 -5.29 21.94
C LEU A 305 -16.39 -4.22 21.31
N PRO A 306 -16.95 -3.29 22.07
CA PRO A 306 -17.89 -2.28 21.57
C PRO A 306 -17.32 -1.34 20.49
N LEU A 307 -16.01 -1.35 20.27
CA LEU A 307 -15.33 -0.49 19.29
C LEU A 307 -15.77 -0.78 17.86
N ASP A 308 -15.95 -2.04 17.50
CA ASP A 308 -16.33 -2.47 16.16
C ASP A 308 -17.85 -2.68 15.98
N ASP A 309 -18.62 -2.33 17.00
CA ASP A 309 -20.09 -2.27 16.97
C ASP A 309 -20.62 -1.05 16.19
N THR A 310 -19.79 -0.08 15.83
CA THR A 310 -20.23 1.16 15.19
C THR A 310 -19.41 1.50 13.94
N LEU A 311 -20.10 1.67 12.82
CA LEU A 311 -19.52 2.23 11.59
C LEU A 311 -20.25 3.49 11.17
N TYR A 312 -19.53 4.39 10.53
CA TYR A 312 -20.05 5.63 10.00
C TYR A 312 -20.09 5.64 8.49
N GLY A 313 -21.07 6.35 7.95
CA GLY A 313 -21.19 6.55 6.51
C GLY A 313 -21.94 7.83 6.17
N VAL A 314 -22.08 8.11 4.89
CA VAL A 314 -22.81 9.28 4.39
C VAL A 314 -23.81 8.84 3.35
N LEU A 315 -25.09 9.16 3.56
CA LEU A 315 -26.11 9.07 2.52
C LEU A 315 -26.05 10.35 1.68
N PRO A 316 -25.70 10.25 0.40
CA PRO A 316 -25.56 11.41 -0.45
C PRO A 316 -26.89 12.15 -0.57
N ALA A 317 -26.87 13.45 -0.39
CA ALA A 317 -27.99 14.30 -0.78
C ALA A 317 -28.14 14.24 -2.32
N PRO A 318 -29.36 14.15 -2.85
CA PRO A 318 -29.58 14.30 -4.26
C PRO A 318 -29.26 15.73 -4.68
N ALA A 319 -27.99 15.98 -5.03
CA ALA A 319 -27.60 17.26 -5.61
C ALA A 319 -28.27 17.43 -6.98
N PRO A 320 -28.91 18.57 -7.29
CA PRO A 320 -29.45 18.82 -8.59
C PRO A 320 -28.31 18.84 -9.62
N LEU A 321 -28.31 17.87 -10.50
CA LEU A 321 -27.32 17.78 -11.57
C LEU A 321 -27.79 18.62 -12.76
N GLN A 322 -27.07 19.71 -13.03
CA GLN A 322 -27.33 20.57 -14.18
C GLN A 322 -26.38 20.15 -15.32
N ILE A 323 -26.97 19.72 -16.41
CA ILE A 323 -26.25 19.22 -17.59
C ILE A 323 -26.46 20.20 -18.74
N LEU A 324 -25.37 20.64 -19.35
CA LEU A 324 -25.38 21.29 -20.66
C LEU A 324 -25.05 20.24 -21.72
N LEU A 325 -25.98 19.92 -22.61
CA LEU A 325 -25.76 19.08 -23.77
C LEU A 325 -25.52 19.91 -25.02
N LEU A 326 -24.36 19.69 -25.66
CA LEU A 326 -24.04 20.24 -26.96
C LEU A 326 -24.17 19.16 -28.02
N SER A 327 -25.25 19.15 -28.76
CA SER A 327 -25.56 18.16 -29.78
C SER A 327 -26.44 18.75 -30.88
N GLU A 328 -26.26 18.26 -32.09
CA GLU A 328 -27.17 18.53 -33.24
C GLU A 328 -28.23 17.42 -33.38
N ASP A 329 -28.11 16.32 -32.60
CA ASP A 329 -29.03 15.17 -32.63
C ASP A 329 -30.24 15.43 -31.71
N GLU A 330 -31.36 15.90 -32.30
CA GLU A 330 -32.59 16.12 -31.55
C GLU A 330 -33.14 14.87 -30.86
N ALA A 331 -32.85 13.67 -31.39
CA ALA A 331 -33.34 12.44 -30.79
C ALA A 331 -32.59 12.14 -29.50
N LEU A 332 -31.27 12.38 -29.48
CA LEU A 332 -30.41 12.29 -28.29
C LEU A 332 -30.81 13.34 -27.24
N GLN A 333 -31.06 14.59 -27.69
CA GLN A 333 -31.52 15.67 -26.81
C GLN A 333 -32.78 15.26 -26.04
N ARG A 334 -33.84 14.82 -26.76
CA ARG A 334 -35.11 14.35 -26.17
C ARG A 334 -34.91 13.13 -25.27
N ALA A 335 -33.98 12.23 -25.62
CA ALA A 335 -33.72 11.04 -24.83
C ALA A 335 -33.06 11.38 -23.47
N LEU A 336 -32.08 12.28 -23.46
CA LEU A 336 -31.43 12.74 -22.23
C LEU A 336 -32.33 13.62 -21.37
N GLU A 337 -33.15 14.48 -21.95
CA GLU A 337 -34.16 15.26 -21.24
C GLU A 337 -35.19 14.36 -20.56
N ASN A 338 -35.64 13.32 -21.26
CA ASN A 338 -36.54 12.31 -20.69
C ASN A 338 -35.88 11.54 -19.55
N LEU A 339 -34.65 11.11 -19.74
CA LEU A 339 -33.85 10.47 -18.69
C LEU A 339 -33.71 11.38 -17.45
N GLY A 340 -33.39 12.66 -17.65
CA GLY A 340 -33.31 13.65 -16.58
C GLY A 340 -34.59 13.77 -15.78
N ARG A 341 -35.75 13.85 -16.47
CA ARG A 341 -37.07 13.91 -15.82
C ARG A 341 -37.38 12.67 -14.99
N HIS A 342 -36.97 11.47 -15.45
CA HIS A 342 -37.18 10.22 -14.69
C HIS A 342 -36.23 10.10 -13.48
N LEU A 343 -35.03 10.67 -13.56
CA LEU A 343 -34.09 10.71 -12.43
C LEU A 343 -34.47 11.75 -11.36
N GLY A 344 -35.38 12.68 -11.67
CA GLY A 344 -36.03 13.61 -10.73
C GLY A 344 -35.18 14.78 -10.23
N ASN A 345 -33.85 14.66 -10.27
CA ASN A 345 -32.91 15.71 -9.83
C ASN A 345 -31.91 16.14 -10.92
N VAL A 346 -32.19 15.78 -12.17
CA VAL A 346 -31.33 16.10 -13.32
C VAL A 346 -32.06 17.06 -14.24
N SER A 347 -31.48 18.23 -14.49
CA SER A 347 -31.96 19.17 -15.50
C SER A 347 -30.99 19.16 -16.69
N VAL A 348 -31.54 19.07 -17.89
CA VAL A 348 -30.75 19.10 -19.13
C VAL A 348 -31.12 20.33 -19.91
N ARG A 349 -30.13 21.18 -20.18
CA ARG A 349 -30.22 22.29 -21.13
C ARG A 349 -29.47 21.92 -22.40
N THR A 350 -30.07 22.17 -23.54
CA THR A 350 -29.49 21.81 -24.82
C THR A 350 -29.10 23.03 -25.62
N LEU A 351 -27.93 23.01 -26.24
CA LEU A 351 -27.44 23.99 -27.17
C LEU A 351 -26.85 23.31 -28.42
N VAL A 352 -26.83 24.03 -29.53
CA VAL A 352 -26.05 23.61 -30.70
C VAL A 352 -24.56 23.93 -30.48
N PRO A 353 -23.61 23.14 -31.01
CA PRO A 353 -22.18 23.35 -30.82
C PRO A 353 -21.68 24.78 -31.12
N ALA A 354 -22.26 25.47 -32.08
CA ALA A 354 -21.91 26.84 -32.43
C ALA A 354 -22.19 27.88 -31.34
N GLN A 355 -23.06 27.58 -30.38
CA GLN A 355 -23.45 28.47 -29.28
C GLN A 355 -22.64 28.20 -27.99
N TYR A 356 -21.64 27.31 -28.04
CA TYR A 356 -20.83 27.01 -26.88
C TYR A 356 -20.00 28.18 -26.40
N GLN A 357 -20.01 28.41 -25.10
CA GLN A 357 -19.14 29.36 -24.40
C GLN A 357 -18.43 28.62 -23.26
N PRO A 358 -17.14 28.84 -23.00
CA PRO A 358 -16.39 28.13 -21.95
C PRO A 358 -16.89 28.42 -20.52
N GLU A 359 -17.54 29.55 -20.31
CA GLU A 359 -18.08 30.00 -19.02
C GLU A 359 -19.53 29.57 -18.85
N VAL A 360 -19.75 28.24 -18.79
CA VAL A 360 -21.06 27.66 -18.53
C VAL A 360 -21.29 27.49 -17.03
N ALA A 361 -22.53 27.71 -16.60
CA ALA A 361 -22.93 27.61 -15.19
C ALA A 361 -23.27 26.16 -14.78
N GLU A 362 -23.45 25.29 -15.75
CA GLU A 362 -23.83 23.88 -15.50
C GLU A 362 -22.69 23.07 -14.92
N SER A 363 -23.02 22.14 -14.03
CA SER A 363 -22.06 21.29 -13.34
C SER A 363 -21.34 20.31 -14.26
N VAL A 364 -22.03 19.86 -15.32
CA VAL A 364 -21.50 18.88 -16.29
C VAL A 364 -21.82 19.36 -17.70
N THR A 365 -20.81 19.39 -18.56
CA THR A 365 -20.98 19.68 -20.00
C THR A 365 -20.76 18.41 -20.80
N VAL A 366 -21.74 18.03 -21.62
CA VAL A 366 -21.71 16.86 -22.52
C VAL A 366 -21.53 17.35 -23.95
N PHE A 367 -20.45 16.93 -24.57
CA PHE A 367 -20.11 17.21 -25.96
C PHE A 367 -20.39 15.99 -26.82
N ASP A 368 -21.39 16.03 -27.67
CA ASP A 368 -21.71 14.94 -28.62
C ASP A 368 -21.07 15.24 -29.98
N ARG A 369 -20.07 14.38 -30.35
CA ARG A 369 -19.34 14.52 -31.64
C ARG A 369 -18.81 15.92 -31.89
N PHE A 370 -18.51 16.63 -30.83
CA PHE A 370 -17.98 17.98 -30.84
C PHE A 370 -16.85 18.12 -29.83
N THR A 371 -15.81 18.88 -30.16
CA THR A 371 -14.71 19.18 -29.25
C THR A 371 -14.43 20.67 -29.29
N PRO A 372 -14.67 21.43 -28.23
CA PRO A 372 -14.36 22.85 -28.15
C PRO A 372 -12.84 23.07 -28.10
N ALA A 373 -12.39 24.23 -28.60
CA ALA A 373 -10.98 24.61 -28.48
C ALA A 373 -10.58 24.91 -27.03
N VAL A 374 -11.51 25.50 -26.26
CA VAL A 374 -11.33 25.78 -24.82
C VAL A 374 -12.29 24.88 -24.03
N PRO A 375 -11.80 24.01 -23.15
CA PRO A 375 -12.63 23.18 -22.28
C PRO A 375 -13.50 24.01 -21.33
N PRO A 376 -14.61 23.44 -20.79
CA PRO A 376 -15.44 24.11 -19.79
C PRO A 376 -14.73 24.19 -18.44
N LYS A 377 -15.20 25.08 -17.57
CA LYS A 377 -14.71 25.17 -16.17
C LYS A 377 -15.20 23.99 -15.30
N GLY A 378 -16.39 23.46 -15.60
CA GLY A 378 -17.01 22.32 -14.92
C GLY A 378 -16.53 20.96 -15.45
N ASN A 379 -17.12 19.89 -14.91
CA ASN A 379 -16.85 18.52 -15.36
C ASN A 379 -17.31 18.30 -16.80
N ALA A 380 -16.62 17.42 -17.54
CA ALA A 380 -16.85 17.26 -18.98
C ALA A 380 -17.01 15.79 -19.40
N LEU A 381 -17.95 15.55 -20.32
CA LEU A 381 -18.15 14.29 -21.03
C LEU A 381 -18.00 14.52 -22.54
N TYR A 382 -17.02 13.88 -23.14
CA TYR A 382 -16.81 13.89 -24.58
C TYR A 382 -17.27 12.58 -25.19
N LEU A 383 -18.32 12.63 -26.02
CA LEU A 383 -18.87 11.49 -26.75
C LEU A 383 -18.34 11.51 -28.18
N ALA A 384 -17.53 10.51 -28.55
CA ALA A 384 -16.87 10.41 -29.84
C ALA A 384 -16.23 11.73 -30.33
N PRO A 385 -15.30 12.32 -29.60
CA PRO A 385 -14.70 13.62 -29.93
C PRO A 385 -13.95 13.54 -31.27
N PRO A 386 -14.23 14.44 -32.24
CA PRO A 386 -13.61 14.38 -33.57
C PRO A 386 -12.14 14.84 -33.57
N ARG A 387 -11.71 15.54 -32.53
CA ARG A 387 -10.33 16.04 -32.35
C ARG A 387 -9.99 16.15 -30.87
N GLY A 388 -8.69 16.23 -30.57
CA GLY A 388 -8.22 16.50 -29.21
C GLY A 388 -8.30 17.97 -28.83
N ASN A 389 -8.23 18.22 -27.51
CA ASN A 389 -8.07 19.55 -26.89
C ASN A 389 -7.21 19.42 -25.61
N GLY A 390 -7.31 20.37 -24.66
CA GLY A 390 -6.58 20.31 -23.39
C GLY A 390 -7.01 19.17 -22.46
N ASP A 391 -8.21 18.60 -22.62
CA ASP A 391 -8.76 17.53 -21.79
C ASP A 391 -8.54 16.14 -22.39
N VAL A 392 -8.68 16.00 -23.70
CA VAL A 392 -8.74 14.71 -24.40
C VAL A 392 -7.76 14.69 -25.58
N THR A 393 -7.05 13.58 -25.73
CA THR A 393 -6.18 13.34 -26.89
C THR A 393 -6.85 12.34 -27.83
N VAL A 394 -6.99 12.72 -29.10
CA VAL A 394 -7.50 11.87 -30.17
C VAL A 394 -6.34 11.56 -31.11
N ALA A 395 -6.05 10.27 -31.30
CA ALA A 395 -4.94 9.84 -32.15
C ALA A 395 -5.27 9.84 -33.65
N GLY A 396 -6.54 10.10 -34.00
CA GLY A 396 -7.04 10.25 -35.38
C GLY A 396 -7.74 9.01 -35.94
N GLY A 397 -8.66 9.26 -36.88
CA GLY A 397 -9.42 8.21 -37.59
C GLY A 397 -10.52 7.53 -36.77
N THR A 398 -11.37 6.78 -37.49
CA THR A 398 -12.37 5.89 -36.92
C THR A 398 -12.00 4.45 -37.26
N VAL A 399 -12.27 3.54 -36.32
CA VAL A 399 -12.01 2.10 -36.46
C VAL A 399 -13.21 1.31 -35.97
N ARG A 400 -13.35 0.07 -36.42
CA ARG A 400 -14.30 -0.87 -35.82
C ARG A 400 -13.61 -1.62 -34.70
N ALA A 401 -13.92 -1.26 -33.47
CA ALA A 401 -13.38 -1.92 -32.29
C ALA A 401 -14.36 -2.92 -31.71
N ARG A 402 -13.85 -4.04 -31.17
CA ARG A 402 -14.60 -4.99 -30.35
C ARG A 402 -14.18 -4.80 -28.89
N PHE A 403 -15.13 -4.95 -27.97
CA PHE A 403 -14.81 -4.93 -26.54
C PHE A 403 -13.76 -6.00 -26.20
N ALA A 404 -12.78 -5.64 -25.39
CA ALA A 404 -11.71 -6.54 -24.97
C ALA A 404 -11.63 -6.69 -23.46
N GLU A 405 -11.63 -5.59 -22.72
CA GLU A 405 -11.37 -5.60 -21.28
C GLU A 405 -12.12 -4.47 -20.57
N GLN A 406 -12.57 -4.76 -19.34
CA GLN A 406 -13.13 -3.79 -18.41
C GLN A 406 -12.22 -3.73 -17.19
N ARG A 407 -11.74 -2.51 -16.86
CA ARG A 407 -10.96 -2.28 -15.66
C ARG A 407 -11.83 -1.91 -14.49
N GLU A 408 -11.36 -2.22 -13.30
CA GLU A 408 -12.06 -1.84 -12.07
C GLU A 408 -12.07 -0.31 -11.91
N HIS A 409 -13.28 0.26 -12.01
CA HIS A 409 -13.50 1.70 -11.90
C HIS A 409 -14.96 1.95 -11.50
N PRO A 410 -15.29 3.02 -10.76
CA PRO A 410 -16.68 3.35 -10.40
C PRO A 410 -17.64 3.43 -11.59
N LEU A 411 -17.18 3.83 -12.76
CA LEU A 411 -17.97 3.88 -14.01
C LEU A 411 -18.38 2.50 -14.52
N THR A 412 -17.70 1.45 -14.10
CA THR A 412 -17.92 0.08 -14.58
C THR A 412 -18.67 -0.78 -13.57
N TYR A 413 -18.99 -0.26 -12.39
CA TYR A 413 -19.74 -1.00 -11.38
C TYR A 413 -21.15 -1.33 -11.87
N GLY A 414 -21.47 -2.62 -11.86
CA GLY A 414 -22.76 -3.13 -12.34
C GLY A 414 -22.91 -3.16 -13.86
N LEU A 415 -21.88 -2.85 -14.62
CA LEU A 415 -21.88 -2.94 -16.07
C LEU A 415 -21.63 -4.40 -16.49
N ALA A 416 -22.70 -5.13 -16.69
CA ALA A 416 -22.65 -6.43 -17.37
C ALA A 416 -22.76 -6.22 -18.88
N ASN A 417 -22.05 -7.03 -19.67
CA ASN A 417 -22.17 -7.00 -21.15
C ASN A 417 -21.73 -5.68 -21.81
N ALA A 418 -20.60 -5.12 -21.41
CA ALA A 418 -20.02 -3.90 -21.99
C ALA A 418 -19.88 -3.94 -23.54
N HIS A 419 -19.87 -5.14 -24.15
CA HIS A 419 -19.81 -5.30 -25.60
C HIS A 419 -21.01 -4.70 -26.34
N THR A 420 -22.15 -4.50 -25.67
CA THR A 420 -23.34 -3.89 -26.26
C THR A 420 -23.26 -2.36 -26.39
N LEU A 421 -22.28 -1.75 -25.72
CA LEU A 421 -22.06 -0.29 -25.77
C LEU A 421 -21.47 0.21 -27.11
N LEU A 422 -20.90 -0.69 -27.90
CA LEU A 422 -20.15 -0.34 -29.09
C LEU A 422 -21.07 -0.20 -30.31
N GLY A 423 -20.84 0.88 -31.05
CA GLY A 423 -21.40 1.08 -32.39
C GLY A 423 -20.45 0.57 -33.48
N ASP A 424 -20.84 0.84 -34.75
CA ASP A 424 -20.04 0.41 -35.92
C ASP A 424 -18.72 1.19 -36.09
N GLU A 425 -18.64 2.40 -35.55
CA GLU A 425 -17.45 3.26 -35.65
C GLU A 425 -17.07 3.83 -34.30
N THR A 426 -15.80 3.73 -33.98
CA THR A 426 -15.19 4.28 -32.76
C THR A 426 -14.00 5.18 -33.11
N VAL A 427 -13.89 6.34 -32.48
CA VAL A 427 -12.71 7.21 -32.59
C VAL A 427 -11.53 6.62 -31.84
N VAL A 428 -10.32 6.85 -32.33
CA VAL A 428 -9.11 6.37 -31.66
C VAL A 428 -8.70 7.39 -30.60
N LEU A 429 -8.96 7.07 -29.32
CA LEU A 429 -8.53 7.88 -28.18
C LEU A 429 -7.09 7.48 -27.77
N ALA A 430 -6.34 8.44 -27.23
CA ALA A 430 -5.04 8.18 -26.63
C ALA A 430 -5.04 8.52 -25.13
N PRO A 431 -4.54 7.61 -24.26
CA PRO A 431 -4.42 7.90 -22.84
C PRO A 431 -3.36 8.98 -22.58
N SER A 432 -3.49 9.67 -21.44
CA SER A 432 -2.52 10.64 -20.96
C SER A 432 -2.15 10.36 -19.49
N ALA A 433 -1.31 11.19 -18.90
CA ALA A 433 -0.97 11.08 -17.48
C ALA A 433 -2.20 11.24 -16.56
N THR A 434 -3.17 12.06 -16.98
CA THR A 434 -4.40 12.38 -16.23
C THR A 434 -5.60 11.56 -16.66
N MET A 435 -5.66 11.07 -17.92
CA MET A 435 -6.77 10.32 -18.49
C MET A 435 -6.40 8.85 -18.69
N ARG A 436 -6.98 7.96 -17.89
CA ARG A 436 -6.66 6.54 -17.88
C ARG A 436 -7.75 5.70 -18.55
N PRO A 437 -7.38 4.58 -19.21
CA PRO A 437 -8.36 3.66 -19.79
C PRO A 437 -9.20 2.96 -18.73
N VAL A 438 -10.53 3.00 -18.92
CA VAL A 438 -11.54 2.32 -18.09
C VAL A 438 -12.14 1.13 -18.84
N LEU A 439 -12.46 1.33 -20.12
CA LEU A 439 -12.85 0.24 -21.03
C LEU A 439 -11.86 0.19 -22.19
N LEU A 440 -11.47 -1.01 -22.56
CA LEU A 440 -10.55 -1.29 -23.67
C LEU A 440 -11.27 -2.08 -24.76
N GLY A 441 -10.97 -1.76 -25.98
CA GLY A 441 -11.37 -2.52 -27.16
C GLY A 441 -10.16 -3.00 -27.94
N ARG A 442 -10.41 -3.82 -28.93
CA ARG A 442 -9.41 -4.32 -29.87
C ARG A 442 -9.85 -4.09 -31.30
N ALA A 443 -8.99 -3.46 -32.10
CA ALA A 443 -9.14 -3.31 -33.54
C ALA A 443 -7.81 -3.61 -34.21
N ASP A 444 -7.81 -4.36 -35.31
CA ASP A 444 -6.62 -4.73 -36.08
C ASP A 444 -5.46 -5.29 -35.23
N GLY A 445 -5.80 -6.10 -34.22
CA GLY A 445 -4.84 -6.72 -33.30
C GLY A 445 -4.24 -5.78 -32.25
N ARG A 446 -4.65 -4.50 -32.21
CA ARG A 446 -4.18 -3.51 -31.22
C ARG A 446 -5.24 -3.23 -30.19
N GLU A 447 -4.81 -3.02 -28.95
CA GLU A 447 -5.68 -2.53 -27.88
C GLU A 447 -5.85 -1.02 -27.99
N LEU A 448 -7.11 -0.59 -27.86
CA LEU A 448 -7.51 0.82 -27.95
C LEU A 448 -8.41 1.20 -26.78
N PRO A 449 -8.24 2.37 -26.16
CA PRO A 449 -9.17 2.87 -25.17
C PRO A 449 -10.55 3.15 -25.79
N LEU A 450 -11.58 2.55 -25.21
CA LEU A 450 -12.98 2.83 -25.54
C LEU A 450 -13.57 3.91 -24.63
N VAL A 451 -13.10 3.93 -23.38
CA VAL A 451 -13.46 4.96 -22.41
C VAL A 451 -12.20 5.37 -21.65
N LEU A 452 -11.95 6.65 -21.61
CA LEU A 452 -10.95 7.29 -20.76
C LEU A 452 -11.67 8.08 -19.67
N ALA A 453 -11.15 8.00 -18.45
CA ALA A 453 -11.62 8.81 -17.33
C ALA A 453 -10.44 9.32 -16.51
N GLY A 454 -10.59 10.50 -15.91
CA GLY A 454 -9.57 11.04 -15.06
C GLY A 454 -9.92 12.43 -14.50
N ASP A 455 -8.96 12.98 -13.77
CA ASP A 455 -9.01 14.34 -13.24
C ASP A 455 -8.05 15.23 -14.02
N VAL A 456 -8.59 16.28 -14.62
CA VAL A 456 -7.83 17.24 -15.42
C VAL A 456 -8.00 18.62 -14.81
N GLY A 457 -6.99 19.09 -14.10
CA GLY A 457 -7.00 20.41 -13.46
C GLY A 457 -8.09 20.56 -12.38
N GLY A 458 -8.35 19.53 -11.59
CA GLY A 458 -9.38 19.53 -10.54
C GLY A 458 -10.81 19.26 -11.05
N ARG A 459 -10.97 18.89 -12.32
CA ARG A 459 -12.25 18.59 -12.97
C ARG A 459 -12.30 17.11 -13.37
N ARG A 460 -13.42 16.48 -13.18
CA ARG A 460 -13.65 15.12 -13.69
C ARG A 460 -13.96 15.17 -15.18
N VAL A 461 -13.20 14.41 -15.95
CA VAL A 461 -13.34 14.34 -17.40
C VAL A 461 -13.50 12.87 -17.81
N VAL A 462 -14.46 12.62 -18.70
CA VAL A 462 -14.64 11.33 -19.36
C VAL A 462 -14.67 11.55 -20.87
N ALA A 463 -14.03 10.64 -21.60
CA ALA A 463 -14.13 10.58 -23.05
C ALA A 463 -14.53 9.15 -23.47
N THR A 464 -15.55 9.03 -24.31
CA THR A 464 -15.94 7.77 -24.94
C THR A 464 -15.54 7.77 -26.41
N ALA A 465 -15.00 6.66 -26.89
CA ALA A 465 -14.63 6.49 -28.29
C ALA A 465 -15.86 6.36 -29.22
N PHE A 466 -17.05 6.24 -28.66
CA PHE A 466 -18.33 6.03 -29.34
C PHE A 466 -19.36 7.06 -28.89
N PRO A 467 -20.33 7.43 -29.76
CA PRO A 467 -21.43 8.31 -29.39
C PRO A 467 -22.50 7.53 -28.59
N LEU A 468 -23.34 8.23 -27.83
CA LEU A 468 -24.58 7.69 -27.29
C LEU A 468 -25.67 7.79 -28.35
N ARG A 469 -26.43 6.70 -28.56
CA ARG A 469 -27.54 6.71 -29.50
C ARG A 469 -28.87 6.83 -28.74
N ALA A 470 -29.76 7.67 -29.25
CA ALA A 470 -31.10 7.85 -28.66
C ALA A 470 -31.88 6.55 -28.55
N ALA A 471 -31.72 5.65 -29.52
CA ALA A 471 -32.38 4.33 -29.52
C ALA A 471 -31.93 3.48 -28.33
N ASP A 472 -30.64 3.54 -27.98
CA ASP A 472 -30.03 2.79 -26.89
C ASP A 472 -30.45 3.26 -25.50
N LEU A 473 -31.03 4.47 -25.41
CA LEU A 473 -31.57 5.03 -24.16
C LEU A 473 -33.08 4.76 -23.97
N ARG A 474 -33.75 4.16 -24.95
CA ARG A 474 -35.20 3.95 -24.95
C ARG A 474 -35.62 2.49 -24.94
N SER A 475 -34.73 1.55 -25.26
CA SER A 475 -35.03 0.12 -25.38
C SER A 475 -34.65 -0.62 -24.12
N ALA A 476 -35.52 -1.56 -23.70
CA ALA A 476 -35.21 -2.49 -22.60
C ALA A 476 -34.00 -3.39 -22.92
N ASP A 477 -33.74 -3.66 -24.19
CA ASP A 477 -32.57 -4.44 -24.64
C ASP A 477 -31.24 -3.67 -24.49
N SER A 478 -31.33 -2.36 -24.28
CA SER A 478 -30.18 -1.45 -24.12
C SER A 478 -29.91 -1.09 -22.66
N LEU A 479 -30.37 -1.90 -21.71
CA LEU A 479 -30.16 -1.70 -20.29
C LEU A 479 -28.68 -1.40 -19.93
N PRO A 480 -27.66 -2.09 -20.51
CA PRO A 480 -26.27 -1.77 -20.26
C PRO A 480 -25.88 -0.33 -20.65
N THR A 481 -26.37 0.18 -21.78
CA THR A 481 -26.10 1.55 -22.22
C THR A 481 -26.76 2.58 -21.30
N LEU A 482 -27.98 2.32 -20.88
CA LEU A 482 -28.69 3.18 -19.92
C LEU A 482 -27.95 3.21 -18.57
N MET A 483 -27.56 2.05 -18.04
CA MET A 483 -26.81 1.94 -16.80
C MET A 483 -25.45 2.65 -16.88
N PHE A 484 -24.76 2.47 -17.99
CA PHE A 484 -23.49 3.14 -18.24
C PHE A 484 -23.67 4.66 -18.31
N THR A 485 -24.68 5.15 -19.03
CA THR A 485 -24.97 6.60 -19.12
C THR A 485 -25.27 7.20 -17.75
N ILE A 486 -26.08 6.53 -16.94
CA ILE A 486 -26.37 6.93 -15.56
C ILE A 486 -25.07 6.92 -14.72
N GLY A 487 -24.24 5.91 -14.88
CA GLY A 487 -22.92 5.82 -14.24
C GLY A 487 -22.00 6.98 -14.59
N LEU A 488 -21.93 7.35 -15.88
CA LEU A 488 -21.19 8.51 -16.37
C LEU A 488 -21.66 9.81 -15.71
N LEU A 489 -22.98 10.06 -15.74
CA LEU A 489 -23.55 11.30 -15.18
C LEU A 489 -23.33 11.38 -13.67
N ARG A 490 -23.44 10.28 -12.95
CA ARG A 490 -23.17 10.22 -11.51
C ARG A 490 -21.72 10.45 -11.15
N TRP A 491 -20.82 9.82 -11.89
CA TRP A 491 -19.40 10.01 -11.64
C TRP A 491 -18.95 11.45 -11.94
N LEU A 492 -19.57 12.08 -12.95
CA LEU A 492 -19.29 13.48 -13.31
C LEU A 492 -20.04 14.47 -12.42
N ALA A 493 -21.05 14.04 -11.65
CA ALA A 493 -21.73 14.94 -10.72
C ALA A 493 -20.72 15.53 -9.72
N PRO A 494 -20.73 16.84 -9.48
CA PRO A 494 -19.87 17.45 -8.47
C PRO A 494 -20.20 16.85 -7.09
N ALA A 495 -19.18 16.55 -6.32
CA ALA A 495 -19.39 16.23 -4.90
C ALA A 495 -19.80 17.54 -4.19
N PRO A 496 -20.77 17.51 -3.26
CA PRO A 496 -21.05 18.66 -2.44
C PRO A 496 -19.78 19.11 -1.70
N ASP A 497 -19.44 20.39 -1.75
CA ASP A 497 -18.22 20.92 -1.13
C ASP A 497 -18.17 20.73 0.37
N ASP A 498 -19.33 20.57 1.01
CA ASP A 498 -19.53 20.35 2.45
C ASP A 498 -19.76 18.88 2.84
N ALA A 499 -19.69 17.94 1.88
CA ALA A 499 -19.95 16.53 2.15
C ALA A 499 -18.98 16.00 3.23
N PRO A 500 -19.51 15.32 4.28
CA PRO A 500 -18.67 14.66 5.27
C PRO A 500 -17.76 13.62 4.62
N LEU A 501 -16.53 13.53 5.10
CA LEU A 501 -15.57 12.53 4.65
C LEU A 501 -15.61 11.30 5.53
N THR A 502 -15.42 10.13 4.95
CA THR A 502 -15.28 8.87 5.69
C THR A 502 -13.84 8.38 5.60
N ARG A 503 -13.27 7.92 6.72
CA ARG A 503 -11.93 7.36 6.83
C ARG A 503 -11.93 6.16 7.77
N LEU A 504 -10.86 5.38 7.74
CA LEU A 504 -10.63 4.33 8.72
C LEU A 504 -9.64 4.80 9.78
N ALA A 505 -9.79 4.28 10.99
CA ALA A 505 -8.79 4.46 12.04
C ALA A 505 -7.45 3.85 11.57
N GLY A 506 -6.35 4.53 11.90
CA GLY A 506 -5.02 4.19 11.40
C GLY A 506 -4.64 4.82 10.06
N GLU A 507 -5.59 5.38 9.31
CA GLU A 507 -5.26 6.12 8.09
C GLU A 507 -4.53 7.43 8.40
N ARG A 508 -3.63 7.78 7.49
CA ARG A 508 -2.91 9.06 7.53
C ARG A 508 -3.71 10.12 6.79
N LEU A 509 -4.05 11.15 7.53
CA LEU A 509 -4.67 12.34 6.99
C LEU A 509 -3.58 13.37 6.70
N ARG A 510 -3.35 13.68 5.43
CA ARG A 510 -2.59 14.87 5.06
C ARG A 510 -3.47 16.09 5.28
N ALA A 511 -2.90 17.17 5.76
CA ALA A 511 -3.62 18.41 6.09
C ALA A 511 -4.24 19.06 4.84
N GLY A 512 -5.15 18.35 4.16
CA GLY A 512 -5.87 18.78 2.98
C GLY A 512 -7.03 17.82 2.70
N PHE A 513 -8.21 18.38 2.48
CA PHE A 513 -9.31 17.67 1.85
C PHE A 513 -8.99 17.45 0.34
N PRO A 514 -9.82 16.70 -0.43
CA PRO A 514 -9.56 16.44 -1.85
C PRO A 514 -9.32 17.70 -2.71
N ASP A 515 -9.76 18.87 -2.24
CA ASP A 515 -9.54 20.19 -2.86
C ASP A 515 -8.18 20.83 -2.50
N ALA A 516 -7.28 20.10 -1.87
CA ALA A 516 -5.96 20.53 -1.40
C ALA A 516 -5.99 21.73 -0.42
N THR A 517 -7.12 21.98 0.25
CA THR A 517 -7.21 23.07 1.22
C THR A 517 -6.71 22.60 2.58
N PRO A 518 -5.75 23.28 3.22
CA PRO A 518 -5.17 22.84 4.48
C PRO A 518 -6.21 22.91 5.61
N ILE A 519 -6.27 21.83 6.39
CA ILE A 519 -7.01 21.79 7.65
C ILE A 519 -6.22 22.59 8.68
N ALA A 520 -6.83 23.65 9.21
CA ALA A 520 -6.19 24.46 10.24
C ALA A 520 -6.33 23.86 11.65
N ARG A 521 -7.44 23.15 11.92
CA ARG A 521 -7.73 22.55 13.21
C ARG A 521 -8.55 21.28 13.05
N LEU A 522 -8.19 20.24 13.79
CA LEU A 522 -8.90 18.97 13.87
C LEU A 522 -9.32 18.73 15.32
N GLU A 523 -10.61 18.57 15.57
CA GLU A 523 -11.19 18.23 16.87
C GLU A 523 -11.89 16.87 16.79
N GLY A 524 -11.67 15.98 17.76
CA GLY A 524 -12.28 14.66 17.76
C GLY A 524 -12.08 13.91 19.06
N PRO A 525 -12.32 12.60 19.09
CA PRO A 525 -12.22 11.79 20.33
C PRO A 525 -10.83 11.83 20.98
N GLY A 526 -9.77 12.10 20.20
CA GLY A 526 -8.39 12.28 20.69
C GLY A 526 -8.05 13.70 21.15
N GLY A 527 -9.04 14.62 21.23
CA GLY A 527 -8.86 16.02 21.58
C GLY A 527 -8.75 16.94 20.35
N ALA A 528 -8.37 18.20 20.60
CA ALA A 528 -8.20 19.21 19.57
C ALA A 528 -6.72 19.40 19.23
N ARG A 529 -6.42 19.54 17.94
CA ARG A 529 -5.06 19.74 17.42
C ARG A 529 -5.06 20.77 16.31
N ASP A 530 -4.19 21.75 16.42
CA ASP A 530 -3.91 22.69 15.33
C ASP A 530 -2.89 22.07 14.36
N LEU A 531 -3.10 22.25 13.08
CA LEU A 531 -2.32 21.62 12.01
C LEU A 531 -1.70 22.67 11.08
N GLY A 532 -0.46 22.48 10.75
CA GLY A 532 0.23 23.23 9.69
C GLY A 532 -0.07 22.67 8.29
N PRO A 533 0.23 23.41 7.23
CA PRO A 533 -0.13 23.04 5.84
C PRO A 533 0.51 21.73 5.35
N SER A 534 1.61 21.30 5.95
CA SER A 534 2.36 20.07 5.60
C SER A 534 2.26 18.97 6.65
N ASP A 535 1.45 19.17 7.69
CA ASP A 535 1.32 18.17 8.75
C ASP A 535 0.57 16.94 8.26
N GLU A 536 1.03 15.79 8.71
CA GLU A 536 0.39 14.50 8.53
C GLU A 536 -0.07 13.98 9.90
N VAL A 537 -1.33 13.62 10.00
CA VAL A 537 -1.95 13.12 11.25
C VAL A 537 -2.43 11.70 11.03
N VAL A 538 -2.08 10.80 11.95
CA VAL A 538 -2.68 9.47 12.02
C VAL A 538 -3.99 9.58 12.82
N LEU A 539 -5.07 9.06 12.27
CA LEU A 539 -6.39 9.01 12.93
C LEU A 539 -6.42 7.83 13.90
N GLU A 540 -5.92 8.01 15.10
CA GLU A 540 -5.74 6.94 16.09
C GLU A 540 -7.01 6.51 16.81
N ARG A 541 -8.11 7.27 16.68
CA ARG A 541 -9.41 7.01 17.32
C ARG A 541 -10.52 6.98 16.28
N ALA A 542 -11.43 6.04 16.41
CA ALA A 542 -12.69 6.03 15.68
C ALA A 542 -13.67 7.08 16.28
N GLY A 543 -14.57 7.59 15.47
CA GLY A 543 -15.56 8.56 15.90
C GLY A 543 -15.76 9.71 14.92
N VAL A 544 -16.41 10.75 15.40
CA VAL A 544 -16.73 11.94 14.62
C VAL A 544 -15.73 13.03 14.92
N TYR A 545 -15.06 13.50 13.88
CA TYR A 545 -14.13 14.62 13.93
C TYR A 545 -14.74 15.85 13.27
N THR A 546 -14.33 16.99 13.74
CA THR A 546 -14.64 18.30 13.17
C THR A 546 -13.36 18.93 12.66
N ALA A 547 -13.28 19.17 11.37
CA ALA A 547 -12.13 19.81 10.74
C ALA A 547 -12.49 21.25 10.35
N THR A 548 -11.66 22.22 10.73
CA THR A 548 -11.79 23.61 10.33
C THR A 548 -10.92 23.88 9.10
N VAL A 549 -11.58 24.25 7.99
CA VAL A 549 -10.94 24.50 6.70
C VAL A 549 -11.35 25.91 6.22
N ARG A 550 -10.40 26.82 6.07
CA ARG A 550 -10.67 28.23 5.68
C ARG A 550 -11.73 28.95 6.55
N GLY A 551 -11.86 28.56 7.83
CA GLY A 551 -12.88 29.11 8.73
C GLY A 551 -14.25 28.41 8.66
N GLU A 552 -14.43 27.46 7.74
CA GLU A 552 -15.60 26.60 7.65
C GLU A 552 -15.36 25.28 8.39
N THR A 553 -16.42 24.74 8.95
CA THR A 553 -16.40 23.50 9.72
C THR A 553 -16.90 22.35 8.87
N ARG A 554 -16.11 21.28 8.75
CA ARG A 554 -16.46 20.04 8.04
C ARG A 554 -16.37 18.84 8.96
N GLN A 555 -17.24 17.87 8.76
CA GLN A 555 -17.23 16.60 9.51
C GLN A 555 -16.34 15.58 8.81
N LEU A 556 -15.55 14.85 9.62
CA LEU A 556 -14.78 13.70 9.21
C LEU A 556 -15.20 12.51 10.08
N LEU A 557 -15.71 11.47 9.45
CA LEU A 557 -16.24 10.27 10.08
C LEU A 557 -15.19 9.18 10.02
N VAL A 558 -14.73 8.70 11.17
CA VAL A 558 -13.67 7.70 11.26
C VAL A 558 -14.23 6.41 11.85
N SER A 559 -14.19 5.33 11.08
CA SER A 559 -14.66 4.00 11.49
C SER A 559 -13.48 3.10 11.82
N PHE A 560 -13.67 2.20 12.78
CA PHE A 560 -12.73 1.11 13.03
C PHE A 560 -13.17 -0.13 12.21
N VAL A 561 -12.25 -0.68 11.41
CA VAL A 561 -12.45 -1.95 10.69
C VAL A 561 -11.11 -2.65 10.61
N ASP A 562 -10.91 -3.65 11.45
CA ASP A 562 -9.74 -4.53 11.41
C ASP A 562 -10.15 -5.96 11.81
N PRO A 563 -10.23 -6.90 10.85
CA PRO A 563 -10.65 -8.28 11.14
C PRO A 563 -9.70 -9.03 12.09
N THR A 564 -8.44 -8.59 12.18
CA THR A 564 -7.44 -9.23 13.05
C THR A 564 -7.64 -8.79 14.50
N GLU A 565 -7.87 -7.52 14.71
CA GLU A 565 -8.11 -6.93 16.03
C GLU A 565 -9.51 -7.28 16.56
N SER A 566 -10.50 -7.45 15.67
CA SER A 566 -11.86 -7.90 16.03
C SER A 566 -11.90 -9.37 16.44
N ASP A 567 -10.90 -10.20 16.10
CA ASP A 567 -10.83 -11.62 16.47
C ASP A 567 -10.27 -11.79 17.89
N ILE A 568 -11.07 -11.41 18.88
CA ILE A 568 -10.74 -11.51 20.30
C ILE A 568 -11.02 -12.90 20.89
N ALA A 569 -11.61 -13.82 20.12
CA ALA A 569 -12.02 -15.15 20.56
C ALA A 569 -10.86 -16.16 20.67
N ARG A 570 -9.65 -15.82 20.22
CA ARG A 570 -8.49 -16.71 20.23
C ARG A 570 -8.19 -17.19 21.64
N PRO A 571 -8.27 -18.52 21.94
CA PRO A 571 -8.04 -19.02 23.27
C PRO A 571 -6.61 -18.72 23.74
N ALA A 572 -6.50 -18.24 24.99
CA ALA A 572 -5.22 -18.12 25.64
C ALA A 572 -4.62 -19.53 25.84
N PRO A 573 -3.37 -19.78 25.49
CA PRO A 573 -2.64 -20.85 26.15
C PRO A 573 -2.54 -20.48 27.64
N VAL A 574 -2.73 -21.51 28.51
CA VAL A 574 -2.70 -21.38 29.96
C VAL A 574 -1.57 -20.45 30.42
N ALA A 575 -1.90 -19.52 31.27
CA ALA A 575 -0.99 -18.53 31.83
C ALA A 575 0.31 -19.21 32.31
N GLN A 576 1.42 -18.91 31.63
CA GLN A 576 2.71 -19.12 32.27
C GLN A 576 2.78 -18.09 33.40
N GLN A 577 2.86 -18.57 34.63
CA GLN A 577 3.15 -17.74 35.78
C GLN A 577 4.31 -16.80 35.43
N PRO A 578 4.23 -15.49 35.75
CA PRO A 578 5.35 -14.59 35.52
C PRO A 578 6.60 -15.23 36.08
N ALA A 579 7.61 -15.39 35.23
CA ALA A 579 8.87 -15.98 35.68
C ALA A 579 9.33 -15.14 36.89
N PRO A 580 9.69 -15.78 38.02
CA PRO A 580 10.16 -15.04 39.19
C PRO A 580 11.29 -14.13 38.74
N VAL A 581 11.24 -12.88 39.21
CA VAL A 581 12.36 -11.93 38.97
C VAL A 581 13.63 -12.66 39.34
N PRO A 582 14.55 -12.89 38.43
CA PRO A 582 15.81 -13.52 38.82
C PRO A 582 16.46 -12.61 39.85
N THR A 583 16.35 -12.95 41.14
CA THR A 583 17.25 -12.41 42.14
C THR A 583 18.64 -12.57 41.58
N ALA A 584 19.38 -11.49 41.49
CA ALA A 584 20.63 -11.31 40.76
C ALA A 584 21.71 -12.39 40.99
N GLU A 585 21.37 -13.63 40.73
CA GLU A 585 22.39 -14.60 40.41
C GLU A 585 22.81 -14.37 38.97
N PRO A 586 24.10 -14.24 38.68
CA PRO A 586 24.57 -14.05 37.33
C PRO A 586 24.07 -15.22 36.50
N SER A 587 23.02 -14.97 35.72
CA SER A 587 22.51 -15.97 34.78
C SER A 587 23.69 -16.37 33.88
N SER A 588 24.11 -17.63 34.03
CA SER A 588 25.18 -18.24 33.23
C SER A 588 24.79 -18.45 31.75
N SER A 589 23.70 -17.81 31.32
CA SER A 589 23.32 -17.79 29.92
C SER A 589 24.36 -16.97 29.16
N ARG A 590 25.22 -17.68 28.45
CA ARG A 590 26.26 -17.12 27.60
C ARG A 590 25.59 -16.37 26.46
N VAL A 591 25.54 -15.06 26.57
CA VAL A 591 25.03 -14.19 25.49
C VAL A 591 26.07 -14.13 24.39
N TRP A 592 25.67 -14.47 23.19
CA TRP A 592 26.50 -14.44 22.00
C TRP A 592 26.14 -13.22 21.15
N GLN A 593 27.14 -12.35 20.93
CA GLN A 593 26.98 -11.26 19.97
C GLN A 593 27.42 -11.74 18.60
N GLU A 594 26.55 -11.61 17.61
CA GLU A 594 26.88 -11.84 16.20
C GLU A 594 27.41 -10.53 15.60
N LEU A 595 28.69 -10.50 15.25
CA LEU A 595 29.33 -9.37 14.57
C LEU A 595 29.32 -9.68 13.08
N PRO A 596 28.55 -8.94 12.25
CA PRO A 596 28.54 -9.14 10.81
C PRO A 596 29.83 -8.63 10.18
N TYR A 597 30.49 -9.46 9.38
CA TYR A 597 31.71 -9.11 8.63
C TYR A 597 31.42 -8.84 7.14
N THR A 598 30.17 -8.63 6.78
CA THR A 598 29.77 -8.38 5.39
C THR A 598 30.43 -7.15 4.79
N ARG A 599 30.62 -6.08 5.61
CA ARG A 599 31.26 -4.84 5.18
C ARG A 599 32.73 -5.05 4.81
N GLU A 600 33.48 -5.78 5.62
CA GLU A 600 34.89 -6.08 5.43
C GLU A 600 35.08 -6.93 4.17
N VAL A 601 34.22 -7.91 3.94
CA VAL A 601 34.24 -8.74 2.73
C VAL A 601 33.89 -7.92 1.49
N LEU A 602 32.93 -7.00 1.56
CA LEU A 602 32.60 -6.09 0.45
C LEU A 602 33.77 -5.15 0.10
N LEU A 603 34.55 -4.70 1.09
CA LEU A 603 35.77 -3.91 0.84
C LEU A 603 36.82 -4.74 0.07
N VAL A 604 36.94 -6.04 0.38
CA VAL A 604 37.83 -6.95 -0.37
C VAL A 604 37.33 -7.12 -1.82
N VAL A 605 36.03 -7.26 -2.02
CA VAL A 605 35.44 -7.32 -3.39
C VAL A 605 35.75 -6.05 -4.17
N LEU A 606 35.55 -4.88 -3.55
CA LEU A 606 35.82 -3.59 -4.18
C LEU A 606 37.32 -3.45 -4.54
N ALA A 607 38.22 -3.83 -3.62
CA ALA A 607 39.66 -3.79 -3.85
C ALA A 607 40.06 -4.75 -5.02
N ALA A 608 39.46 -5.94 -5.08
CA ALA A 608 39.70 -6.89 -6.16
C ALA A 608 39.20 -6.36 -7.52
N MET A 609 38.06 -5.66 -7.57
CA MET A 609 37.54 -5.00 -8.78
C MET A 609 38.49 -3.90 -9.28
N VAL A 610 38.99 -3.06 -8.37
CA VAL A 610 39.98 -2.02 -8.71
C VAL A 610 41.26 -2.64 -9.23
N LEU A 611 41.73 -3.72 -8.60
CA LEU A 611 42.92 -4.46 -9.04
C LEU A 611 42.72 -5.10 -10.43
N GLU A 612 41.57 -5.70 -10.69
CA GLU A 612 41.23 -6.23 -12.01
C GLU A 612 41.29 -5.14 -13.09
N TRP A 613 40.64 -4.00 -12.80
CA TRP A 613 40.67 -2.86 -13.71
C TRP A 613 42.12 -2.38 -14.00
N LEU A 614 42.97 -2.27 -12.98
CA LEU A 614 44.37 -1.89 -13.14
C LEU A 614 45.16 -2.91 -13.97
N VAL A 615 44.98 -4.22 -13.73
CA VAL A 615 45.62 -5.28 -14.46
C VAL A 615 45.21 -5.26 -15.93
N VAL A 616 43.94 -5.06 -16.24
CA VAL A 616 43.41 -4.94 -17.58
C VAL A 616 43.94 -3.68 -18.28
N ALA A 617 43.90 -2.52 -17.60
CA ALA A 617 44.36 -1.24 -18.13
C ALA A 617 45.88 -1.25 -18.47
N THR A 618 46.72 -1.85 -17.61
CA THR A 618 48.16 -1.97 -17.84
C THR A 618 48.49 -3.02 -18.89
N SER A 619 47.73 -4.11 -18.97
CA SER A 619 47.91 -5.15 -20.01
C SER A 619 47.56 -4.64 -21.42
N GLY A 620 46.56 -3.74 -21.51
CA GLY A 620 46.17 -3.07 -22.74
C GLY A 620 47.25 -2.10 -23.28
N ARG A 621 47.97 -1.41 -22.38
CA ARG A 621 49.05 -0.50 -22.77
C ARG A 621 50.28 -1.23 -23.32
N ARG A 622 50.60 -2.43 -22.82
CA ARG A 622 51.77 -3.22 -23.33
C ARG A 622 51.54 -3.82 -24.72
N ARG A 623 50.34 -3.83 -25.24
CA ARG A 623 50.03 -4.32 -26.62
C ARG A 623 50.04 -3.23 -27.70
N ARG A 624 50.21 -1.93 -27.34
CA ARG A 624 50.20 -0.81 -28.29
C ARG A 624 51.56 -0.21 -28.65
N LEU A 625 52.68 -0.86 -28.27
CA LEU A 625 54.00 -0.44 -28.69
C LEU A 625 54.72 -1.61 -29.37
N PRO A 626 54.54 -1.84 -30.69
CA PRO A 626 55.55 -1.50 -31.67
C PRO A 626 54.98 -1.23 -33.07
N ALA A 627 54.66 -0.04 -33.41
CA ALA A 627 54.42 0.38 -34.80
C ALA A 627 55.15 1.68 -35.19
N ALA A 628 55.78 2.34 -34.22
CA ALA A 628 56.49 3.58 -34.48
C ALA A 628 58.02 3.42 -34.70
N ALA A 629 58.60 2.21 -34.45
CA ALA A 629 60.02 1.96 -34.66
C ALA A 629 60.37 1.40 -36.05
N ALA A 630 59.37 0.99 -36.82
CA ALA A 630 59.58 0.46 -38.19
C ALA A 630 59.54 1.53 -39.30
N SER A 631 59.07 2.76 -38.98
CA SER A 631 59.00 3.86 -39.95
C SER A 631 60.26 4.77 -39.95
N ALA A 632 61.09 4.69 -38.91
CA ALA A 632 62.31 5.47 -38.88
C ALA A 632 63.52 4.81 -39.55
N ALA A 633 63.48 3.50 -39.86
CA ALA A 633 64.55 2.78 -40.56
C ALA A 633 64.40 2.77 -42.08
N ALA A 634 63.23 3.19 -42.62
CA ALA A 634 62.98 3.26 -44.04
C ALA A 634 63.28 4.63 -44.71
N ALA A 635 63.51 5.67 -43.88
CA ALA A 635 63.78 7.04 -44.37
C ALA A 635 65.27 7.44 -44.40
N ALA A 636 66.21 6.55 -44.03
CA ALA A 636 67.64 6.85 -43.97
C ALA A 636 68.45 6.13 -45.10
N GLY A 637 67.82 5.68 -46.18
CA GLY A 637 68.46 4.89 -47.23
C GLY A 637 68.28 5.41 -48.62
N GLN A 638 67.92 6.67 -48.86
CA GLN A 638 67.90 7.28 -50.18
C GLN A 638 68.46 8.68 -50.14
N ASP A 639 69.75 8.82 -50.02
CA ASP A 639 70.56 9.92 -50.55
C ASP A 639 72.01 9.49 -50.63
N THR A 640 72.41 8.85 -51.74
CA THR A 640 73.70 8.90 -52.38
C THR A 640 73.67 7.97 -53.64
N ARG A 641 73.22 8.52 -54.73
CA ARG A 641 73.77 8.51 -56.13
C ARG A 641 72.68 8.93 -57.09
#